data_45d1377ff7628da7417a7abee3dd684c
#
_entry.id   45d1377ff7628da7417a7abee3dd684c
#
_cell.length_a   1.000
_cell.length_b   1.000
_cell.length_c   1.000
_cell.angle_alpha   90.00
_cell.angle_beta   90.00
_cell.angle_gamma   90.00
#
_symmetry.space_group_name_H-M   'P 1'
#
loop_
_entity.id
_entity.type
_entity.pdbx_description
1 polymer ?
#
loop_
_entity_poly.entity_id
_entity_poly.type
_entity_poly.pdbx_seq_one_letter_code
_entity_poly.pdbx_strand_id
1 'polypeptide(L)'
;MGISASSSGSKPFFIKRSSQYSLFLTIIILFFMLSLQALAQQGSIKLLAVNEGTGNLSGSIADLSLDMVPGTGRVFIDTMPSAKIDTQLSTRFAKNVACNYLDIDCSNLDFFYTIKADSIIVGGPSAGAASAILTISLLDNFRLDNSTVITGTVTSGNMIGMVGGLKEKIGAAAASGFKKVLIPYGSRNYTVEQQALEHADKLLNDSSLVSIDLQEYGASKEVEVIEVSTIDEALYYYAHRPLPRAEERIDVSEAYSSVMGGVAEELCNRSSFLAESLERAAADREIDLSVESVSGNSSRQNISLFQRGALKAENLSLESAKLFAEGKYYSASSYCFGANNEYSFMLLKATDLSRYSEEERLIERRDNLLSDLSELHERLGTFTIKTITDLQAVVVTKDRLLEVEAIINDSLNNKSFNLDSNFSDDAFLRDLSYASERMLSAQLWARFLGQEGKEFSIGKEDLRGACLSKISEAEEQEQYLSYIYDNKIPSMTEEISLAREQYFKGNYELCLHEASLAKARTGVIMSSIGLEFAQYNDLLHRKLDAAGKIIMRQQKRGVFPIVGYSYYEYSQALEERDIALALLYSEYSLELSNVDMYFDVKKRSLSNGKSPIVLFLAGVAAGISICLFVMLALKSREAPVRPSERPFKTFIRRKRR
;
A
#
# COMPACT_ATOMS: atom_id res chain seq x y z
N MET A 1 70.14 -22.47 -76.89
CA MET A 1 69.94 -23.03 -75.56
C MET A 1 69.57 -21.84 -74.63
N GLY A 2 68.36 -21.71 -74.28
CA GLY A 2 67.85 -20.60 -73.49
C GLY A 2 67.95 -20.80 -72.00
N ILE A 3 68.05 -19.74 -71.26
CA ILE A 3 67.67 -19.69 -69.87
C ILE A 3 67.00 -18.31 -69.63
N SER A 4 65.76 -18.37 -69.30
CA SER A 4 64.94 -17.23 -68.91
C SER A 4 65.23 -16.88 -67.43
N ALA A 5 65.39 -15.60 -67.14
CA ALA A 5 65.39 -15.09 -65.76
C ALA A 5 64.14 -14.26 -65.52
N SER A 6 63.31 -14.69 -64.59
CA SER A 6 62.13 -14.02 -64.13
C SER A 6 62.47 -12.93 -63.10
N SER A 7 62.02 -11.70 -63.33
CA SER A 7 62.12 -10.60 -62.39
C SER A 7 60.92 -10.64 -61.43
N SER A 8 61.13 -10.80 -60.13
CA SER A 8 60.13 -10.64 -59.12
C SER A 8 60.07 -9.18 -58.59
N GLY A 9 59.04 -8.49 -58.92
CA GLY A 9 58.78 -7.14 -58.40
C GLY A 9 58.23 -7.18 -56.95
N SER A 10 58.94 -6.59 -56.04
CA SER A 10 58.50 -6.36 -54.66
C SER A 10 57.54 -5.17 -54.58
N LYS A 11 56.27 -5.42 -54.23
CA LYS A 11 55.30 -4.38 -53.94
C LYS A 11 55.51 -3.83 -52.52
N PRO A 12 55.37 -2.55 -52.24
CA PRO A 12 55.60 -2.00 -50.92
C PRO A 12 54.41 -2.28 -49.98
N PHE A 13 54.74 -2.73 -48.77
CA PHE A 13 53.84 -3.11 -47.68
C PHE A 13 53.40 -1.85 -46.89
N PHE A 14 52.58 -0.94 -47.46
CA PHE A 14 52.14 0.30 -46.79
C PHE A 14 50.65 0.35 -46.40
N ILE A 15 49.87 -0.71 -46.60
CA ILE A 15 48.39 -0.64 -46.43
C ILE A 15 47.87 -1.24 -45.14
N LYS A 16 48.70 -1.82 -44.23
CA LYS A 16 48.18 -2.50 -43.02
C LYS A 16 48.17 -1.67 -41.76
N ARG A 17 48.73 -0.48 -41.70
CA ARG A 17 48.76 0.34 -40.48
C ARG A 17 47.50 1.21 -40.26
N SER A 18 46.79 1.64 -41.27
CA SER A 18 45.58 2.48 -41.17
C SER A 18 44.36 1.67 -40.71
N SER A 19 44.25 0.39 -41.04
CA SER A 19 43.14 -0.48 -40.72
C SER A 19 43.04 -0.80 -39.21
N GLN A 20 44.16 -0.90 -38.50
CA GLN A 20 44.13 -1.19 -37.04
C GLN A 20 43.76 0.02 -36.21
N TYR A 21 44.15 1.22 -36.60
CA TYR A 21 43.71 2.46 -35.91
C TYR A 21 42.24 2.77 -36.19
N SER A 22 41.75 2.46 -37.36
CA SER A 22 40.34 2.60 -37.73
C SER A 22 39.47 1.64 -36.90
N LEU A 23 39.86 0.40 -36.71
CA LEU A 23 39.16 -0.59 -35.88
C LEU A 23 39.13 -0.19 -34.40
N PHE A 24 40.23 0.33 -33.87
CA PHE A 24 40.34 0.76 -32.48
C PHE A 24 39.50 2.02 -32.22
N LEU A 25 39.49 2.96 -33.16
CA LEU A 25 38.64 4.16 -33.11
C LEU A 25 37.17 3.81 -33.20
N THR A 26 36.77 2.87 -34.08
CA THR A 26 35.38 2.39 -34.16
C THR A 26 34.93 1.66 -32.90
N ILE A 27 35.79 0.87 -32.25
CA ILE A 27 35.47 0.23 -30.96
C ILE A 27 35.30 1.28 -29.84
N ILE A 28 36.16 2.29 -29.79
CA ILE A 28 36.02 3.40 -28.81
C ILE A 28 34.77 4.20 -29.07
N ILE A 29 34.43 4.52 -30.32
CA ILE A 29 33.20 5.21 -30.69
C ILE A 29 31.98 4.35 -30.37
N LEU A 30 32.02 3.04 -30.62
CA LEU A 30 30.95 2.11 -30.29
C LEU A 30 30.78 1.99 -28.77
N PHE A 31 31.87 1.95 -28.00
CA PHE A 31 31.83 1.93 -26.53
C PHE A 31 31.29 3.27 -25.97
N PHE A 32 31.66 4.39 -26.59
CA PHE A 32 31.13 5.71 -26.25
C PHE A 32 29.65 5.87 -26.64
N MET A 33 29.23 5.33 -27.77
CA MET A 33 27.82 5.27 -28.19
C MET A 33 26.99 4.34 -27.30
N LEU A 34 27.54 3.22 -26.82
CA LEU A 34 26.89 2.33 -25.85
C LEU A 34 26.80 2.94 -24.44
N SER A 35 27.73 3.81 -24.05
CA SER A 35 27.68 4.52 -22.76
C SER A 35 26.75 5.75 -22.78
N LEU A 36 26.32 6.21 -23.93
CA LEU A 36 25.38 7.35 -24.10
C LEU A 36 23.90 6.94 -24.08
N GLN A 37 23.57 5.65 -23.89
CA GLN A 37 22.17 5.18 -23.82
C GLN A 37 21.61 5.15 -22.40
N ALA A 38 21.96 6.11 -21.54
CA ALA A 38 21.09 6.48 -20.44
C ALA A 38 20.01 7.43 -21.00
N LEU A 39 19.17 6.91 -21.92
CA LEU A 39 18.06 7.68 -22.49
C LEU A 39 17.08 8.00 -21.36
N ALA A 40 16.89 9.28 -21.08
CA ALA A 40 15.77 9.74 -20.30
C ALA A 40 14.48 9.17 -20.92
N GLN A 41 13.72 8.42 -20.14
CA GLN A 41 12.41 7.96 -20.59
C GLN A 41 11.43 9.10 -20.40
N GLN A 42 10.73 9.46 -21.47
CA GLN A 42 9.79 10.59 -21.49
C GLN A 42 8.45 10.14 -22.04
N GLY A 43 7.37 10.65 -21.45
CA GLY A 43 6.01 10.43 -21.93
C GLY A 43 5.04 11.49 -21.45
N SER A 44 3.84 11.45 -22.00
CA SER A 44 2.77 12.36 -21.59
C SER A 44 1.39 11.70 -21.68
N ILE A 45 0.47 12.19 -20.85
CA ILE A 45 -0.95 11.82 -20.84
C ILE A 45 -1.78 13.08 -20.61
N LYS A 46 -3.04 13.07 -21.05
CA LYS A 46 -3.99 14.15 -20.77
C LYS A 46 -4.71 13.91 -19.46
N LEU A 47 -4.95 14.99 -18.72
CA LEU A 47 -5.71 15.03 -17.48
C LEU A 47 -7.06 15.71 -17.72
N LEU A 48 -8.07 15.28 -16.96
CA LEU A 48 -9.37 15.92 -16.88
C LEU A 48 -9.44 16.80 -15.63
N ALA A 49 -9.68 18.08 -15.81
CA ALA A 49 -9.79 19.06 -14.75
C ALA A 49 -11.15 19.78 -14.78
N VAL A 50 -11.50 20.37 -13.65
CA VAL A 50 -12.68 21.26 -13.51
C VAL A 50 -12.19 22.64 -13.12
N ASN A 51 -12.66 23.65 -13.79
CA ASN A 51 -12.40 25.04 -13.47
C ASN A 51 -13.56 25.61 -12.64
N GLU A 52 -13.25 26.13 -11.47
CA GLU A 52 -14.17 26.88 -10.63
C GLU A 52 -14.22 28.33 -11.13
N GLY A 53 -15.15 28.61 -12.05
CA GLY A 53 -15.43 29.98 -12.50
C GLY A 53 -16.51 30.65 -11.64
N THR A 54 -16.72 31.95 -11.82
CA THR A 54 -17.80 32.69 -11.11
C THR A 54 -19.18 32.17 -11.54
N GLY A 55 -19.64 31.07 -10.92
CA GLY A 55 -21.01 30.60 -10.97
C GLY A 55 -21.32 29.36 -11.81
N ASN A 56 -20.40 28.86 -12.67
CA ASN A 56 -20.60 27.60 -13.39
C ASN A 56 -19.30 26.81 -13.44
N LEU A 57 -19.39 25.52 -13.08
CA LEU A 57 -18.30 24.56 -13.27
C LEU A 57 -18.10 24.29 -14.75
N SER A 58 -16.88 24.36 -15.23
CA SER A 58 -16.53 23.99 -16.61
C SER A 58 -15.37 23.00 -16.61
N GLY A 59 -15.49 21.96 -17.47
CA GLY A 59 -14.43 21.00 -17.66
C GLY A 59 -13.31 21.55 -18.54
N SER A 60 -12.08 21.13 -18.29
CA SER A 60 -10.90 21.45 -19.12
C SER A 60 -9.95 20.26 -19.20
N ILE A 61 -9.02 20.35 -20.17
CA ILE A 61 -7.94 19.37 -20.34
C ILE A 61 -6.63 20.01 -19.88
N ALA A 62 -5.81 19.23 -19.17
CA ALA A 62 -4.45 19.60 -18.83
C ALA A 62 -3.45 18.57 -19.41
N ASP A 63 -2.22 18.98 -19.55
CA ASP A 63 -1.10 18.13 -19.96
C ASP A 63 -0.31 17.67 -18.76
N LEU A 64 -0.12 16.36 -18.60
CA LEU A 64 0.83 15.76 -17.68
C LEU A 64 1.96 15.14 -18.49
N SER A 65 3.18 15.57 -18.27
CA SER A 65 4.38 14.92 -18.79
C SER A 65 5.24 14.38 -17.65
N LEU A 66 5.97 13.30 -17.92
CA LEU A 66 6.91 12.68 -17.01
C LEU A 66 8.23 12.44 -17.73
N ASP A 67 9.30 12.94 -17.13
CA ASP A 67 10.69 12.63 -17.49
C ASP A 67 11.31 11.81 -16.36
N MET A 68 11.90 10.66 -16.68
CA MET A 68 12.61 9.80 -15.72
C MET A 68 14.08 9.77 -16.09
N VAL A 69 14.93 10.02 -15.11
CA VAL A 69 16.38 10.03 -15.28
C VAL A 69 17.05 9.21 -14.15
N PRO A 70 18.27 8.68 -14.36
CA PRO A 70 19.03 8.10 -13.26
C PRO A 70 19.20 9.10 -12.10
N GLY A 71 18.94 8.65 -10.86
CA GLY A 71 18.89 9.55 -9.72
C GLY A 71 18.91 8.84 -8.36
N THR A 72 18.16 9.37 -7.41
CA THR A 72 18.14 8.93 -6.01
C THR A 72 16.72 8.69 -5.47
N GLY A 73 15.76 8.43 -6.34
CA GLY A 73 14.37 8.11 -5.98
C GLY A 73 13.47 9.33 -5.76
N ARG A 74 13.96 10.55 -6.07
CA ARG A 74 13.23 11.78 -5.80
C ARG A 74 12.13 12.05 -6.82
N VAL A 75 11.10 12.76 -6.35
CA VAL A 75 10.00 13.25 -7.19
C VAL A 75 10.03 14.77 -7.21
N PHE A 76 10.13 15.33 -8.40
CA PHE A 76 10.04 16.76 -8.68
C PHE A 76 8.72 17.02 -9.39
N ILE A 77 8.04 18.09 -9.00
CA ILE A 77 6.75 18.45 -9.59
C ILE A 77 6.83 19.92 -10.00
N ASP A 78 6.70 20.17 -11.28
CA ASP A 78 6.56 21.50 -11.88
C ASP A 78 5.12 21.69 -12.35
N THR A 79 4.50 22.81 -12.02
CA THR A 79 3.11 23.07 -12.36
C THR A 79 2.93 24.48 -12.89
N MET A 80 2.24 24.58 -14.00
CA MET A 80 1.88 25.86 -14.59
C MET A 80 0.38 25.89 -14.88
N PRO A 81 -0.40 26.66 -14.15
CA PRO A 81 -0.07 27.47 -12.97
C PRO A 81 0.20 26.64 -11.69
N SER A 82 0.22 27.31 -10.53
CA SER A 82 0.48 26.63 -9.25
C SER A 82 -0.52 25.52 -8.96
N ALA A 83 -0.05 24.41 -8.37
CA ALA A 83 -0.91 23.32 -7.91
C ALA A 83 -1.13 23.37 -6.39
N LYS A 84 -2.31 22.93 -5.97
CA LYS A 84 -2.61 22.68 -4.55
C LYS A 84 -1.75 21.53 -4.02
N ILE A 85 -1.65 21.41 -2.69
CA ILE A 85 -0.85 20.38 -2.02
C ILE A 85 -1.34 18.98 -2.36
N ASP A 86 -2.65 18.78 -2.45
CA ASP A 86 -3.31 17.52 -2.81
C ASP A 86 -2.83 16.94 -4.15
N THR A 87 -2.70 17.79 -5.19
CA THR A 87 -2.15 17.38 -6.48
C THR A 87 -0.69 16.95 -6.38
N GLN A 88 0.10 17.61 -5.52
CA GLN A 88 1.50 17.24 -5.31
C GLN A 88 1.64 15.91 -4.57
N LEU A 89 0.81 15.67 -3.56
CA LEU A 89 0.82 14.43 -2.78
C LEU A 89 0.36 13.25 -3.64
N SER A 90 -0.75 13.38 -4.37
CA SER A 90 -1.28 12.33 -5.23
C SER A 90 -0.31 11.93 -6.35
N THR A 91 0.43 12.90 -6.92
CA THR A 91 1.46 12.63 -7.93
C THR A 91 2.65 11.87 -7.34
N ARG A 92 3.12 12.24 -6.13
CA ARG A 92 4.18 11.50 -5.41
C ARG A 92 3.74 10.09 -5.08
N PHE A 93 2.50 9.95 -4.60
CA PHE A 93 1.93 8.66 -4.26
C PHE A 93 1.76 7.76 -5.49
N ALA A 94 1.31 8.31 -6.62
CA ALA A 94 1.17 7.61 -7.89
C ALA A 94 2.48 6.96 -8.36
N LYS A 95 3.64 7.62 -8.16
CA LYS A 95 4.97 7.03 -8.42
C LYS A 95 5.21 5.79 -7.56
N ASN A 96 4.92 5.87 -6.25
CA ASN A 96 5.12 4.75 -5.34
C ASN A 96 4.23 3.56 -5.71
N VAL A 97 2.96 3.83 -6.02
CA VAL A 97 2.00 2.83 -6.52
C VAL A 97 2.52 2.16 -7.80
N ALA A 98 3.01 2.95 -8.77
CA ALA A 98 3.52 2.42 -10.04
C ALA A 98 4.75 1.52 -9.86
N CYS A 99 5.71 1.94 -9.03
CA CYS A 99 6.91 1.15 -8.73
C CYS A 99 6.55 -0.16 -8.01
N ASN A 100 5.64 -0.09 -7.04
CA ASN A 100 5.14 -1.27 -6.34
C ASN A 100 4.34 -2.19 -7.26
N TYR A 101 3.47 -1.64 -8.12
CA TYR A 101 2.67 -2.40 -9.09
C TYR A 101 3.54 -3.27 -10.00
N LEU A 102 4.68 -2.72 -10.46
CA LEU A 102 5.62 -3.41 -11.35
C LEU A 102 6.70 -4.23 -10.61
N ASP A 103 6.77 -4.16 -9.29
CA ASP A 103 7.86 -4.73 -8.47
C ASP A 103 9.25 -4.23 -8.88
N ILE A 104 9.36 -2.93 -9.16
CA ILE A 104 10.62 -2.29 -9.58
C ILE A 104 11.17 -1.42 -8.44
N ASP A 105 12.46 -1.57 -8.14
CA ASP A 105 13.19 -0.64 -7.27
C ASP A 105 13.44 0.68 -8.00
N CYS A 106 12.65 1.69 -7.63
CA CYS A 106 12.74 3.04 -8.18
C CYS A 106 13.69 3.97 -7.42
N SER A 107 14.46 3.46 -6.46
CA SER A 107 15.39 4.27 -5.65
C SER A 107 16.55 4.85 -6.46
N ASN A 108 16.79 4.36 -7.66
CA ASN A 108 17.85 4.79 -8.57
C ASN A 108 17.35 5.68 -9.74
N LEU A 109 16.07 6.09 -9.70
CA LEU A 109 15.44 6.96 -10.71
C LEU A 109 14.88 8.23 -10.05
N ASP A 110 15.13 9.40 -10.63
CA ASP A 110 14.45 10.64 -10.29
C ASP A 110 13.32 10.89 -11.31
N PHE A 111 12.17 11.36 -10.82
CA PHE A 111 10.93 11.55 -11.55
C PHE A 111 10.57 13.03 -11.62
N PHE A 112 10.43 13.58 -12.84
CA PHE A 112 10.07 14.97 -13.08
C PHE A 112 8.70 15.04 -13.72
N TYR A 113 7.67 15.31 -12.91
CA TYR A 113 6.32 15.51 -13.40
C TYR A 113 6.10 16.98 -13.72
N THR A 114 5.59 17.27 -14.91
CA THR A 114 5.19 18.63 -15.32
C THR A 114 3.71 18.64 -15.66
N ILE A 115 2.92 19.47 -14.99
CA ILE A 115 1.49 19.66 -15.25
C ILE A 115 1.28 21.05 -15.84
N LYS A 116 0.66 21.11 -17.02
CA LYS A 116 0.29 22.37 -17.69
C LYS A 116 -1.21 22.41 -17.90
N ALA A 117 -1.86 23.41 -17.37
CA ALA A 117 -3.30 23.63 -17.48
C ALA A 117 -3.61 25.09 -17.85
N ASP A 118 -4.73 25.30 -18.51
CA ASP A 118 -5.25 26.64 -18.84
C ASP A 118 -6.10 27.25 -17.72
N SER A 119 -6.07 26.67 -16.51
CA SER A 119 -6.79 27.12 -15.31
C SER A 119 -5.91 28.01 -14.44
N ILE A 120 -6.50 28.76 -13.49
CA ILE A 120 -5.76 29.64 -12.58
C ILE A 120 -4.98 28.82 -11.54
N ILE A 121 -5.56 27.73 -11.04
CA ILE A 121 -4.96 26.80 -10.07
C ILE A 121 -5.32 25.37 -10.45
N VAL A 122 -4.36 24.46 -10.40
CA VAL A 122 -4.59 23.03 -10.54
C VAL A 122 -4.80 22.44 -9.15
N GLY A 123 -5.92 21.78 -8.93
CA GLY A 123 -6.24 21.18 -7.63
C GLY A 123 -6.96 19.86 -7.75
N GLY A 124 -6.94 19.09 -6.65
CA GLY A 124 -7.59 17.79 -6.51
C GLY A 124 -6.68 16.59 -6.80
N PRO A 125 -6.92 15.47 -6.10
CA PRO A 125 -6.13 14.23 -6.24
C PRO A 125 -6.51 13.43 -7.50
N SER A 126 -7.42 13.94 -8.33
CA SER A 126 -8.01 13.24 -9.48
C SER A 126 -7.03 12.92 -10.63
N ALA A 127 -5.81 13.48 -10.58
CA ALA A 127 -4.73 13.16 -11.50
C ALA A 127 -3.95 11.89 -11.10
N GLY A 128 -4.20 11.32 -9.92
CA GLY A 128 -3.45 10.19 -9.37
C GLY A 128 -3.46 8.96 -10.26
N ALA A 129 -4.64 8.55 -10.75
CA ALA A 129 -4.76 7.40 -11.65
C ALA A 129 -3.99 7.61 -12.96
N ALA A 130 -4.12 8.78 -13.59
CA ALA A 130 -3.39 9.11 -14.83
C ALA A 130 -1.88 9.15 -14.61
N SER A 131 -1.43 9.72 -13.48
CA SER A 131 -0.02 9.77 -13.11
C SER A 131 0.57 8.37 -12.89
N ALA A 132 -0.16 7.48 -12.22
CA ALA A 132 0.25 6.08 -12.01
C ALA A 132 0.34 5.33 -13.35
N ILE A 133 -0.67 5.44 -14.22
CA ILE A 133 -0.70 4.80 -15.55
C ILE A 133 0.46 5.30 -16.43
N LEU A 134 0.71 6.61 -16.46
CA LEU A 134 1.84 7.18 -17.21
C LEU A 134 3.17 6.62 -16.70
N THR A 135 3.35 6.57 -15.38
CA THR A 135 4.57 6.06 -14.75
C THR A 135 4.78 4.57 -15.07
N ILE A 136 3.71 3.76 -14.95
CA ILE A 136 3.74 2.34 -15.31
C ILE A 136 4.10 2.16 -16.79
N SER A 137 3.50 2.97 -17.68
CA SER A 137 3.74 2.87 -19.13
C SER A 137 5.19 3.12 -19.51
N LEU A 138 5.84 4.08 -18.84
CA LEU A 138 7.25 4.41 -19.07
C LEU A 138 8.19 3.37 -18.44
N LEU A 139 7.94 2.95 -17.21
CA LEU A 139 8.75 1.94 -16.51
C LEU A 139 8.73 0.59 -17.24
N ASP A 140 7.59 0.22 -17.82
CA ASP A 140 7.40 -1.05 -18.52
C ASP A 140 7.41 -0.92 -20.06
N ASN A 141 7.78 0.27 -20.55
CA ASN A 141 8.05 0.60 -21.94
C ASN A 141 6.94 0.19 -22.93
N PHE A 142 5.70 0.64 -22.69
CA PHE A 142 4.60 0.49 -23.64
C PHE A 142 3.90 1.82 -23.93
N ARG A 143 3.15 1.86 -25.02
CA ARG A 143 2.44 3.07 -25.46
C ARG A 143 1.00 3.06 -24.96
N LEU A 144 0.54 4.24 -24.53
CA LEU A 144 -0.84 4.49 -24.17
C LEU A 144 -1.68 4.85 -25.40
N ASP A 145 -2.94 4.45 -25.41
CA ASP A 145 -3.93 4.87 -26.40
C ASP A 145 -4.29 6.35 -26.15
N ASN A 146 -3.95 7.20 -27.11
CA ASN A 146 -4.20 8.65 -27.03
C ASN A 146 -5.69 9.02 -27.19
N SER A 147 -6.55 8.08 -27.58
CA SER A 147 -7.99 8.29 -27.67
C SER A 147 -8.73 8.06 -26.36
N THR A 148 -8.04 7.54 -25.35
CA THR A 148 -8.54 7.22 -24.01
C THR A 148 -8.01 8.22 -22.99
N VAL A 149 -8.86 8.64 -22.05
CA VAL A 149 -8.49 9.49 -20.92
C VAL A 149 -9.12 8.94 -19.65
N ILE A 150 -8.47 9.15 -18.50
CA ILE A 150 -8.94 8.68 -17.19
C ILE A 150 -9.00 9.82 -16.18
N THR A 151 -9.94 9.73 -15.25
CA THR A 151 -9.96 10.54 -14.03
C THR A 151 -10.24 9.63 -12.85
N GLY A 152 -9.52 9.84 -11.76
CA GLY A 152 -9.65 9.04 -10.54
C GLY A 152 -8.49 9.28 -9.58
N THR A 153 -8.72 9.10 -8.30
CA THR A 153 -7.64 8.93 -7.33
C THR A 153 -7.01 7.54 -7.50
N VAL A 154 -5.87 7.31 -6.86
CA VAL A 154 -5.29 5.97 -6.79
C VAL A 154 -5.02 5.64 -5.32
N THR A 155 -5.26 4.38 -4.93
CA THR A 155 -5.01 3.89 -3.58
C THR A 155 -3.79 2.98 -3.53
N SER A 156 -3.27 2.73 -2.33
CA SER A 156 -2.23 1.71 -2.08
C SER A 156 -2.64 0.32 -2.55
N GLY A 157 -3.95 0.05 -2.61
CA GLY A 157 -4.54 -1.17 -3.15
C GLY A 157 -4.60 -1.25 -4.69
N ASN A 158 -3.98 -0.32 -5.42
CA ASN A 158 -4.10 -0.21 -6.88
C ASN A 158 -5.56 -0.01 -7.36
N MET A 159 -6.45 0.43 -6.47
CA MET A 159 -7.83 0.79 -6.79
C MET A 159 -7.89 2.21 -7.34
N ILE A 160 -8.86 2.45 -8.23
CA ILE A 160 -9.21 3.77 -8.74
C ILE A 160 -10.39 4.31 -7.95
N GLY A 161 -10.16 5.41 -7.24
CA GLY A 161 -11.13 5.98 -6.32
C GLY A 161 -11.91 7.16 -6.90
N MET A 162 -13.02 7.48 -6.24
CA MET A 162 -14.01 8.49 -6.63
C MET A 162 -13.42 9.89 -6.81
N VAL A 163 -14.05 10.65 -7.71
CA VAL A 163 -13.69 12.04 -8.00
C VAL A 163 -14.92 12.86 -8.36
N GLY A 164 -14.88 14.17 -8.11
CA GLY A 164 -15.95 15.08 -8.45
C GLY A 164 -15.89 15.63 -9.88
N GLY A 165 -16.94 16.35 -10.29
CA GLY A 165 -17.04 17.07 -11.57
C GLY A 165 -17.02 16.15 -12.79
N LEU A 166 -17.54 14.94 -12.67
CA LEU A 166 -17.45 13.93 -13.75
C LEU A 166 -18.18 14.35 -15.01
N LYS A 167 -19.36 14.96 -14.88
CA LYS A 167 -20.14 15.45 -16.02
C LYS A 167 -19.34 16.48 -16.84
N GLU A 168 -18.72 17.44 -16.17
CA GLU A 168 -17.91 18.50 -16.77
C GLU A 168 -16.65 17.92 -17.43
N LYS A 169 -16.00 16.97 -16.75
CA LYS A 169 -14.82 16.25 -17.25
C LYS A 169 -15.13 15.44 -18.51
N ILE A 170 -16.27 14.72 -18.54
CA ILE A 170 -16.73 13.98 -19.73
C ILE A 170 -17.03 14.95 -20.88
N GLY A 171 -17.70 16.08 -20.58
CA GLY A 171 -17.96 17.13 -21.58
C GLY A 171 -16.68 17.70 -22.18
N ALA A 172 -15.67 17.97 -21.36
CA ALA A 172 -14.36 18.45 -21.83
C ALA A 172 -13.61 17.38 -22.67
N ALA A 173 -13.67 16.12 -22.27
CA ALA A 173 -13.09 15.01 -23.02
C ALA A 173 -13.73 14.90 -24.42
N ALA A 174 -15.07 14.98 -24.50
CA ALA A 174 -15.81 14.96 -25.77
C ALA A 174 -15.42 16.13 -26.68
N ALA A 175 -15.40 17.34 -26.12
CA ALA A 175 -15.00 18.55 -26.88
C ALA A 175 -13.55 18.48 -27.38
N SER A 176 -12.69 17.73 -26.73
CA SER A 176 -11.28 17.51 -27.10
C SER A 176 -11.06 16.32 -28.02
N GLY A 177 -12.13 15.61 -28.43
CA GLY A 177 -12.09 14.51 -29.39
C GLY A 177 -11.68 13.15 -28.85
N PHE A 178 -11.66 12.96 -27.52
CA PHE A 178 -11.46 11.64 -26.90
C PHE A 178 -12.61 10.71 -27.26
N LYS A 179 -12.31 9.42 -27.37
CA LYS A 179 -13.30 8.39 -27.69
C LYS A 179 -13.73 7.61 -26.45
N LYS A 180 -12.85 7.52 -25.44
CA LYS A 180 -13.12 6.81 -24.19
C LYS A 180 -12.76 7.66 -22.98
N VAL A 181 -13.63 7.65 -21.99
CA VAL A 181 -13.39 8.25 -20.67
C VAL A 181 -13.54 7.17 -19.61
N LEU A 182 -12.46 6.88 -18.90
CA LEU A 182 -12.48 5.96 -17.78
C LEU A 182 -12.80 6.74 -16.50
N ILE A 183 -13.84 6.28 -15.79
CA ILE A 183 -14.30 6.87 -14.53
C ILE A 183 -14.26 5.80 -13.42
N PRO A 184 -14.20 6.17 -12.14
CA PRO A 184 -14.24 5.21 -11.04
C PRO A 184 -15.55 4.41 -11.03
N TYR A 185 -15.44 3.13 -10.63
CA TYR A 185 -16.61 2.27 -10.42
C TYR A 185 -17.59 2.86 -9.39
N GLY A 186 -18.89 2.77 -9.67
CA GLY A 186 -19.94 3.36 -8.84
C GLY A 186 -20.26 4.82 -9.15
N SER A 187 -19.56 5.43 -10.14
CA SER A 187 -19.77 6.83 -10.53
C SER A 187 -20.81 7.01 -11.63
N ARG A 188 -21.36 5.94 -12.19
CA ARG A 188 -22.28 6.01 -13.34
C ARG A 188 -23.51 6.86 -13.07
N ASN A 189 -24.17 6.63 -11.92
CA ASN A 189 -25.36 7.37 -11.51
C ASN A 189 -24.94 8.64 -10.75
N TYR A 190 -24.87 9.74 -11.46
CA TYR A 190 -24.47 11.04 -10.91
C TYR A 190 -25.72 11.83 -10.51
N THR A 191 -25.90 12.08 -9.21
CA THR A 191 -27.00 12.93 -8.72
C THR A 191 -26.62 14.40 -8.79
N VAL A 192 -27.50 15.24 -9.33
CA VAL A 192 -27.28 16.70 -9.45
C VAL A 192 -27.20 17.36 -8.07
N GLU A 193 -27.65 16.69 -7.00
CA GLU A 193 -27.43 17.14 -5.63
C GLU A 193 -25.94 17.24 -5.26
N GLN A 194 -25.09 16.43 -5.87
CA GLN A 194 -23.64 16.57 -5.76
C GLN A 194 -23.10 17.86 -6.41
N GLN A 195 -23.85 18.46 -7.36
CA GLN A 195 -23.56 19.78 -7.92
C GLN A 195 -24.22 20.92 -7.13
N ALA A 196 -25.42 20.70 -6.58
CA ALA A 196 -26.14 21.73 -5.84
C ALA A 196 -25.51 22.00 -4.46
N LEU A 197 -24.77 21.05 -3.90
CA LEU A 197 -24.00 21.22 -2.68
C LEU A 197 -22.81 22.18 -2.86
N GLU A 198 -22.31 22.35 -4.07
CA GLU A 198 -21.31 23.36 -4.41
C GLU A 198 -21.89 24.78 -4.51
N HIS A 199 -23.25 24.95 -4.51
CA HIS A 199 -23.95 26.24 -4.68
C HIS A 199 -25.21 26.35 -3.83
N ALA A 200 -25.15 25.92 -2.58
CA ALA A 200 -26.30 25.66 -1.68
C ALA A 200 -27.25 26.84 -1.34
N ASP A 201 -26.99 28.05 -1.81
CA ASP A 201 -27.84 29.23 -1.44
C ASP A 201 -29.11 29.40 -2.29
N LYS A 202 -29.38 28.58 -3.29
CA LYS A 202 -30.49 28.84 -4.24
C LYS A 202 -31.55 27.77 -4.42
N LEU A 203 -31.41 26.54 -3.85
CA LEU A 203 -32.31 25.42 -4.21
C LEU A 203 -33.01 24.74 -3.05
N LEU A 204 -33.27 25.45 -1.94
CA LEU A 204 -33.99 24.90 -0.78
C LEU A 204 -35.49 24.58 -1.03
N ASN A 205 -36.02 24.76 -2.22
CA ASN A 205 -37.48 24.61 -2.48
C ASN A 205 -37.88 23.65 -3.61
N ASP A 206 -36.95 22.92 -4.26
CA ASP A 206 -37.37 21.98 -5.31
C ASP A 206 -36.67 20.61 -5.11
N SER A 207 -37.45 19.65 -4.57
CA SER A 207 -36.98 18.32 -4.12
C SER A 207 -36.93 17.26 -5.24
N SER A 208 -36.67 17.62 -6.48
CA SER A 208 -36.48 16.67 -7.57
C SER A 208 -34.98 16.41 -7.81
N LEU A 209 -34.45 15.40 -7.13
CA LEU A 209 -33.14 14.85 -7.41
C LEU A 209 -33.10 14.29 -8.85
N VAL A 210 -32.45 15.00 -9.77
CA VAL A 210 -32.25 14.51 -11.13
C VAL A 210 -30.95 13.68 -11.17
N SER A 211 -31.10 12.37 -11.21
CA SER A 211 -29.98 11.46 -11.50
C SER A 211 -29.63 11.50 -12.98
N ILE A 212 -28.35 11.67 -13.30
CA ILE A 212 -27.81 11.64 -14.67
C ILE A 212 -27.01 10.34 -14.81
N ASP A 213 -27.39 9.50 -15.79
CA ASP A 213 -26.54 8.38 -16.21
C ASP A 213 -25.38 8.93 -17.05
N LEU A 214 -24.14 8.82 -16.51
CA LEU A 214 -22.94 9.35 -17.17
C LEU A 214 -22.57 8.57 -18.44
N GLN A 215 -22.98 7.29 -18.58
CA GLN A 215 -22.78 6.54 -19.81
C GLN A 215 -23.71 7.06 -20.91
N GLU A 216 -24.99 7.30 -20.61
CA GLU A 216 -25.93 7.92 -21.55
C GLU A 216 -25.52 9.35 -21.90
N TYR A 217 -25.05 10.12 -20.91
CA TYR A 217 -24.52 11.46 -21.15
C TYR A 217 -23.31 11.43 -22.08
N GLY A 218 -22.34 10.53 -21.86
CA GLY A 218 -21.17 10.35 -22.74
C GLY A 218 -21.57 9.91 -24.14
N ALA A 219 -22.49 8.96 -24.26
CA ALA A 219 -23.01 8.50 -25.55
C ALA A 219 -23.67 9.65 -26.35
N SER A 220 -24.40 10.54 -25.69
CA SER A 220 -24.96 11.74 -26.30
C SER A 220 -23.92 12.74 -26.84
N LYS A 221 -22.66 12.58 -26.41
CA LYS A 221 -21.48 13.37 -26.81
C LYS A 221 -20.49 12.59 -27.69
N GLU A 222 -20.87 11.40 -28.16
CA GLU A 222 -20.04 10.50 -28.98
C GLU A 222 -18.77 10.00 -28.23
N VAL A 223 -18.86 9.84 -26.91
CA VAL A 223 -17.80 9.34 -26.03
C VAL A 223 -18.29 8.11 -25.27
N GLU A 224 -17.51 7.05 -25.27
CA GLU A 224 -17.74 5.85 -24.47
C GLU A 224 -17.24 6.10 -23.03
N VAL A 225 -18.14 6.08 -22.06
CA VAL A 225 -17.81 6.21 -20.64
C VAL A 225 -17.80 4.82 -20.01
N ILE A 226 -16.67 4.47 -19.36
CA ILE A 226 -16.41 3.14 -18.83
C ILE A 226 -16.02 3.27 -17.37
N GLU A 227 -16.71 2.53 -16.50
CA GLU A 227 -16.32 2.40 -15.10
C GLU A 227 -15.16 1.43 -14.93
N VAL A 228 -14.16 1.82 -14.14
CA VAL A 228 -12.99 1.02 -13.81
C VAL A 228 -12.72 1.06 -12.31
N SER A 229 -12.39 -0.10 -11.73
CA SER A 229 -12.10 -0.26 -10.30
C SER A 229 -10.62 -0.29 -9.99
N THR A 230 -9.78 -0.75 -10.94
CA THR A 230 -8.37 -1.04 -10.70
C THR A 230 -7.47 -0.49 -11.80
N ILE A 231 -6.18 -0.37 -11.47
CA ILE A 231 -5.14 -0.04 -12.48
C ILE A 231 -5.11 -1.10 -13.58
N ASP A 232 -5.32 -2.38 -13.26
CA ASP A 232 -5.35 -3.47 -14.26
C ASP A 232 -6.45 -3.23 -15.30
N GLU A 233 -7.67 -2.89 -14.86
CA GLU A 233 -8.79 -2.57 -15.76
C GLU A 233 -8.49 -1.34 -16.61
N ALA A 234 -7.91 -0.29 -16.01
CA ALA A 234 -7.53 0.90 -16.77
C ALA A 234 -6.46 0.60 -17.84
N LEU A 235 -5.45 -0.21 -17.52
CA LEU A 235 -4.41 -0.63 -18.45
C LEU A 235 -4.96 -1.50 -19.60
N TYR A 236 -6.00 -2.30 -19.34
CA TYR A 236 -6.69 -3.03 -20.41
C TYR A 236 -7.22 -2.08 -21.49
N TYR A 237 -7.85 -0.98 -21.09
CA TYR A 237 -8.38 0.02 -22.07
C TYR A 237 -7.30 0.90 -22.69
N TYR A 238 -6.23 1.22 -21.96
CA TYR A 238 -5.16 2.07 -22.47
C TYR A 238 -4.13 1.36 -23.35
N ALA A 239 -3.90 0.06 -23.11
CA ALA A 239 -2.80 -0.67 -23.72
C ALA A 239 -3.20 -2.07 -24.22
N HIS A 240 -4.49 -2.39 -24.17
CA HIS A 240 -5.03 -3.73 -24.50
C HIS A 240 -4.31 -4.86 -23.75
N ARG A 241 -3.84 -4.58 -22.53
CA ARG A 241 -3.22 -5.58 -21.68
C ARG A 241 -4.27 -6.53 -21.16
N PRO A 242 -4.07 -7.86 -21.25
CA PRO A 242 -5.03 -8.79 -20.72
C PRO A 242 -5.18 -8.58 -19.21
N LEU A 243 -6.42 -8.62 -18.74
CA LEU A 243 -6.67 -8.63 -17.30
C LEU A 243 -5.99 -9.86 -16.68
N PRO A 244 -5.31 -9.70 -15.52
CA PRO A 244 -4.79 -10.85 -14.82
C PRO A 244 -5.89 -11.87 -14.57
N ARG A 245 -5.64 -13.16 -14.88
CA ARG A 245 -6.62 -14.21 -14.62
C ARG A 245 -6.86 -14.36 -13.13
N ALA A 246 -8.12 -14.48 -12.75
CA ALA A 246 -8.56 -14.65 -11.35
C ALA A 246 -8.22 -16.04 -10.76
N GLU A 247 -7.40 -16.86 -11.43
CA GLU A 247 -7.23 -18.29 -11.14
C GLU A 247 -6.17 -18.62 -10.07
N GLU A 248 -5.41 -17.66 -9.57
CA GLU A 248 -4.43 -17.92 -8.52
C GLU A 248 -5.13 -17.80 -7.15
N ARG A 249 -5.21 -18.90 -6.40
CA ARG A 249 -5.60 -18.85 -4.98
C ARG A 249 -4.45 -18.32 -4.15
N ILE A 250 -4.78 -17.59 -3.08
CA ILE A 250 -3.79 -17.19 -2.08
C ILE A 250 -3.24 -18.48 -1.47
N ASP A 251 -1.95 -18.70 -1.61
CA ASP A 251 -1.24 -19.79 -0.93
C ASP A 251 -0.92 -19.33 0.50
N VAL A 252 -1.76 -19.74 1.45
CA VAL A 252 -1.62 -19.28 2.82
C VAL A 252 -0.31 -19.81 3.40
N SER A 253 0.55 -18.91 3.86
CA SER A 253 1.84 -19.26 4.46
C SER A 253 1.67 -20.29 5.59
N GLU A 254 2.42 -21.38 5.54
CA GLU A 254 2.42 -22.41 6.59
C GLU A 254 2.78 -21.81 7.96
N ALA A 255 3.71 -20.87 7.98
CA ALA A 255 4.09 -20.16 9.21
C ALA A 255 2.90 -19.37 9.79
N TYR A 256 2.15 -18.64 8.92
CA TYR A 256 0.95 -17.95 9.34
C TYR A 256 -0.12 -18.91 9.86
N SER A 257 -0.43 -19.96 9.09
CA SER A 257 -1.45 -20.95 9.46
C SER A 257 -1.13 -21.65 10.78
N SER A 258 0.15 -21.97 11.01
CA SER A 258 0.60 -22.59 12.26
C SER A 258 0.42 -21.65 13.45
N VAL A 259 0.88 -20.40 13.35
CA VAL A 259 0.77 -19.43 14.46
C VAL A 259 -0.68 -19.01 14.68
N MET A 260 -1.40 -18.62 13.61
CA MET A 260 -2.79 -18.15 13.72
C MET A 260 -3.75 -19.27 14.10
N GLY A 261 -3.50 -20.51 13.63
CA GLY A 261 -4.21 -21.70 14.06
C GLY A 261 -4.06 -21.94 15.55
N GLY A 262 -2.83 -21.83 16.07
CA GLY A 262 -2.58 -21.94 17.52
C GLY A 262 -3.22 -20.81 18.33
N VAL A 263 -3.26 -19.58 17.80
CA VAL A 263 -4.00 -18.45 18.41
C VAL A 263 -5.49 -18.75 18.49
N ALA A 264 -6.07 -19.23 17.38
CA ALA A 264 -7.49 -19.57 17.30
C ALA A 264 -7.83 -20.73 18.24
N GLU A 265 -7.02 -21.78 18.25
CA GLU A 265 -7.20 -22.93 19.14
C GLU A 265 -7.20 -22.51 20.63
N GLU A 266 -6.24 -21.69 21.05
CA GLU A 266 -6.14 -21.23 22.43
C GLU A 266 -7.31 -20.35 22.86
N LEU A 267 -7.72 -19.37 21.99
CA LEU A 267 -8.88 -18.53 22.27
C LEU A 267 -10.19 -19.33 22.31
N CYS A 268 -10.35 -20.32 21.44
CA CYS A 268 -11.56 -21.13 21.39
C CYS A 268 -11.60 -22.17 22.53
N ASN A 269 -10.47 -22.75 22.91
CA ASN A 269 -10.37 -23.58 24.12
C ASN A 269 -10.71 -22.79 25.39
N ARG A 270 -10.29 -21.51 25.43
CA ARG A 270 -10.68 -20.60 26.50
C ARG A 270 -12.19 -20.34 26.50
N SER A 271 -12.85 -20.20 25.35
CA SER A 271 -14.31 -20.08 25.28
C SER A 271 -15.00 -21.28 25.94
N SER A 272 -14.56 -22.49 25.64
CA SER A 272 -15.09 -23.72 26.23
C SER A 272 -14.86 -23.75 27.75
N PHE A 273 -13.66 -23.41 28.18
CA PHE A 273 -13.35 -23.34 29.62
C PHE A 273 -14.21 -22.31 30.38
N LEU A 274 -14.39 -21.11 29.79
CA LEU A 274 -15.21 -20.05 30.39
C LEU A 274 -16.70 -20.43 30.41
N ALA A 275 -17.20 -21.08 29.36
CA ALA A 275 -18.58 -21.59 29.31
C ALA A 275 -18.85 -22.62 30.42
N GLU A 276 -18.00 -23.66 30.56
CA GLU A 276 -18.11 -24.65 31.64
C GLU A 276 -17.99 -24.03 33.04
N SER A 277 -17.14 -23.01 33.18
CA SER A 277 -16.95 -22.31 34.45
C SER A 277 -18.19 -21.48 34.81
N LEU A 278 -18.82 -20.84 33.79
CA LEU A 278 -20.08 -20.12 33.98
C LEU A 278 -21.23 -21.05 34.33
N GLU A 279 -21.36 -22.20 33.66
CA GLU A 279 -22.38 -23.20 33.99
C GLU A 279 -22.28 -23.66 35.42
N ARG A 280 -21.05 -23.96 35.89
CA ARG A 280 -20.82 -24.35 37.29
C ARG A 280 -21.19 -23.22 38.28
N ALA A 281 -20.74 -22.00 38.03
CA ALA A 281 -21.06 -20.84 38.86
C ALA A 281 -22.57 -20.52 38.87
N ALA A 282 -23.25 -20.70 37.73
CA ALA A 282 -24.68 -20.50 37.61
C ALA A 282 -25.48 -21.56 38.38
N ALA A 283 -25.07 -22.84 38.30
CA ALA A 283 -25.69 -23.94 39.06
C ALA A 283 -25.55 -23.72 40.57
N ASP A 284 -24.35 -23.32 41.07
CA ASP A 284 -24.10 -23.04 42.47
C ASP A 284 -24.95 -21.88 43.02
N ARG A 285 -25.47 -21.02 42.17
CA ARG A 285 -26.21 -19.80 42.53
C ARG A 285 -27.64 -19.77 42.01
N GLU A 286 -28.13 -20.88 41.47
CA GLU A 286 -29.48 -20.99 40.91
C GLU A 286 -29.78 -19.92 39.81
N ILE A 287 -28.75 -19.55 39.02
CA ILE A 287 -28.91 -18.63 37.90
C ILE A 287 -29.36 -19.43 36.67
N ASP A 288 -30.50 -19.08 36.08
CA ASP A 288 -30.99 -19.70 34.87
C ASP A 288 -30.29 -19.13 33.62
N LEU A 289 -29.55 -19.98 32.91
CA LEU A 289 -28.90 -19.67 31.62
C LEU A 289 -29.72 -20.16 30.42
N SER A 290 -30.77 -20.96 30.63
CA SER A 290 -31.53 -21.55 29.55
C SER A 290 -32.40 -20.53 28.85
N VAL A 291 -32.37 -20.55 27.53
CA VAL A 291 -33.29 -19.80 26.67
C VAL A 291 -34.24 -20.81 26.05
N GLU A 292 -35.43 -20.97 26.65
CA GLU A 292 -36.47 -21.75 25.97
C GLU A 292 -36.73 -21.12 24.61
N SER A 293 -36.85 -21.94 23.58
CA SER A 293 -37.12 -21.50 22.20
C SER A 293 -38.49 -20.79 22.16
N VAL A 294 -38.48 -19.48 22.29
CA VAL A 294 -39.66 -18.65 22.38
C VAL A 294 -40.21 -18.45 20.96
N SER A 295 -41.12 -19.31 20.58
CA SER A 295 -41.98 -19.14 19.39
C SER A 295 -43.13 -18.17 19.70
N GLY A 296 -42.87 -16.85 19.70
CA GLY A 296 -43.90 -15.86 19.84
C GLY A 296 -43.37 -14.44 20.07
N ASN A 297 -43.98 -13.47 19.38
CA ASN A 297 -43.60 -12.07 19.32
C ASN A 297 -43.73 -11.28 20.66
N SER A 298 -44.17 -11.91 21.76
CA SER A 298 -44.45 -11.25 23.03
C SER A 298 -43.42 -11.44 24.13
N SER A 299 -42.39 -12.31 23.94
CA SER A 299 -41.52 -12.74 25.02
C SER A 299 -40.09 -12.15 25.01
N ARG A 300 -39.73 -11.32 24.02
CA ARG A 300 -38.41 -10.69 23.96
C ARG A 300 -38.09 -9.70 25.10
N GLN A 301 -39.10 -9.26 25.84
CA GLN A 301 -38.92 -8.21 26.89
C GLN A 301 -38.48 -8.74 28.25
N ASN A 302 -38.50 -10.05 28.52
CA ASN A 302 -38.20 -10.63 29.86
C ASN A 302 -36.96 -11.55 29.93
N ILE A 303 -36.10 -11.56 28.88
CA ILE A 303 -34.88 -12.38 28.91
C ILE A 303 -33.86 -11.73 29.85
N SER A 304 -33.34 -12.49 30.85
CA SER A 304 -32.35 -11.99 31.80
C SER A 304 -31.03 -11.62 31.13
N LEU A 305 -30.19 -10.82 31.79
CA LEU A 305 -28.87 -10.45 31.32
C LEU A 305 -28.01 -11.70 31.05
N PHE A 306 -28.06 -12.68 31.97
CA PHE A 306 -27.31 -13.94 31.82
C PHE A 306 -27.76 -14.76 30.62
N GLN A 307 -29.07 -14.92 30.43
CA GLN A 307 -29.60 -15.64 29.27
C GLN A 307 -29.23 -14.99 27.94
N ARG A 308 -29.30 -13.64 27.85
CA ARG A 308 -28.88 -12.92 26.63
C ARG A 308 -27.41 -13.05 26.35
N GLY A 309 -26.58 -12.94 27.39
CA GLY A 309 -25.12 -13.06 27.26
C GLY A 309 -24.72 -14.49 26.90
N ALA A 310 -25.31 -15.51 27.54
CA ALA A 310 -25.04 -16.92 27.23
C ALA A 310 -25.40 -17.23 25.77
N LEU A 311 -26.60 -16.85 25.30
CA LEU A 311 -27.02 -17.06 23.92
C LEU A 311 -26.09 -16.36 22.92
N LYS A 312 -25.69 -15.12 23.22
CA LYS A 312 -24.76 -14.38 22.36
C LYS A 312 -23.41 -15.09 22.26
N ALA A 313 -22.84 -15.48 23.40
CA ALA A 313 -21.55 -16.15 23.47
C ALA A 313 -21.58 -17.54 22.80
N GLU A 314 -22.66 -18.31 22.99
CA GLU A 314 -22.87 -19.61 22.33
C GLU A 314 -22.92 -19.46 20.81
N ASN A 315 -23.71 -18.51 20.29
CA ASN A 315 -23.77 -18.24 18.84
C ASN A 315 -22.40 -17.85 18.26
N LEU A 316 -21.60 -17.05 18.98
CA LEU A 316 -20.24 -16.69 18.58
C LEU A 316 -19.33 -17.92 18.57
N SER A 317 -19.43 -18.80 19.59
CA SER A 317 -18.64 -20.03 19.69
C SER A 317 -18.99 -21.02 18.56
N LEU A 318 -20.28 -21.19 18.24
CA LEU A 318 -20.72 -22.06 17.14
C LEU A 318 -20.18 -21.58 15.79
N GLU A 319 -20.23 -20.28 15.56
CA GLU A 319 -19.69 -19.72 14.31
C GLU A 319 -18.18 -19.83 14.23
N SER A 320 -17.48 -19.63 15.36
CA SER A 320 -16.03 -19.82 15.39
C SER A 320 -15.64 -21.26 15.03
N ALA A 321 -16.36 -22.25 15.54
CA ALA A 321 -16.10 -23.67 15.24
C ALA A 321 -16.26 -23.99 13.75
N LYS A 322 -17.27 -23.40 13.08
CA LYS A 322 -17.44 -23.49 11.62
C LYS A 322 -16.25 -22.90 10.87
N LEU A 323 -15.89 -21.66 11.22
CA LEU A 323 -14.78 -20.94 10.56
C LEU A 323 -13.43 -21.64 10.81
N PHE A 324 -13.21 -22.18 12.01
CA PHE A 324 -12.02 -22.96 12.32
C PHE A 324 -11.91 -24.22 11.44
N ALA A 325 -13.02 -24.93 11.25
CA ALA A 325 -13.08 -26.11 10.38
C ALA A 325 -12.83 -25.76 8.91
N GLU A 326 -13.17 -24.53 8.48
CA GLU A 326 -12.88 -24.00 7.15
C GLU A 326 -11.43 -23.52 6.99
N GLY A 327 -10.60 -23.54 8.06
CA GLY A 327 -9.23 -23.01 8.07
C GLY A 327 -9.15 -21.49 8.13
N LYS A 328 -10.26 -20.80 8.44
CA LYS A 328 -10.33 -19.35 8.61
C LYS A 328 -9.99 -18.99 10.06
N TYR A 329 -8.69 -19.08 10.38
CA TYR A 329 -8.23 -19.05 11.76
C TYR A 329 -8.36 -17.68 12.42
N TYR A 330 -8.09 -16.57 11.67
CA TYR A 330 -8.27 -15.24 12.23
C TYR A 330 -9.74 -14.95 12.53
N SER A 331 -10.62 -15.31 11.62
CA SER A 331 -12.06 -15.14 11.78
C SER A 331 -12.56 -15.96 12.97
N ALA A 332 -12.15 -17.22 13.08
CA ALA A 332 -12.47 -18.08 14.23
C ALA A 332 -11.99 -17.46 15.55
N SER A 333 -10.74 -16.96 15.59
CA SER A 333 -10.19 -16.31 16.79
C SER A 333 -10.94 -15.04 17.18
N SER A 334 -11.40 -14.24 16.20
CA SER A 334 -12.19 -13.02 16.44
C SER A 334 -13.55 -13.35 17.07
N TYR A 335 -14.24 -14.40 16.58
CA TYR A 335 -15.49 -14.87 17.17
C TYR A 335 -15.30 -15.48 18.55
N CYS A 336 -14.23 -16.28 18.78
CA CYS A 336 -13.90 -16.79 20.10
C CYS A 336 -13.56 -15.67 21.09
N PHE A 337 -12.82 -14.65 20.65
CA PHE A 337 -12.56 -13.46 21.48
C PHE A 337 -13.87 -12.76 21.89
N GLY A 338 -14.81 -12.60 20.98
CA GLY A 338 -16.14 -12.06 21.28
C GLY A 338 -16.92 -12.92 22.29
N ALA A 339 -16.88 -14.24 22.14
CA ALA A 339 -17.49 -15.18 23.09
C ALA A 339 -16.83 -15.09 24.47
N ASN A 340 -15.50 -15.06 24.52
CA ASN A 340 -14.73 -14.93 25.76
C ASN A 340 -15.10 -13.68 26.54
N ASN A 341 -15.27 -12.53 25.87
CA ASN A 341 -15.68 -11.30 26.52
C ASN A 341 -17.05 -11.44 27.19
N GLU A 342 -18.02 -12.06 26.54
CA GLU A 342 -19.35 -12.28 27.13
C GLU A 342 -19.30 -13.31 28.29
N TYR A 343 -18.64 -14.45 28.10
CA TYR A 343 -18.50 -15.47 29.17
C TYR A 343 -17.72 -14.95 30.35
N SER A 344 -16.59 -14.25 30.12
CA SER A 344 -15.75 -13.69 31.19
C SER A 344 -16.52 -12.66 32.01
N PHE A 345 -17.27 -11.74 31.34
CA PHE A 345 -18.12 -10.79 32.03
C PHE A 345 -19.21 -11.47 32.89
N MET A 346 -19.93 -12.45 32.35
CA MET A 346 -20.98 -13.14 33.06
C MET A 346 -20.41 -13.97 34.24
N LEU A 347 -19.25 -14.60 34.05
CA LEU A 347 -18.57 -15.33 35.09
C LEU A 347 -18.13 -14.40 36.23
N LEU A 348 -17.57 -13.24 35.93
CA LEU A 348 -17.26 -12.22 36.93
C LEU A 348 -18.50 -11.82 37.69
N LYS A 349 -19.60 -11.49 36.99
CA LYS A 349 -20.85 -11.09 37.60
C LYS A 349 -21.51 -12.21 38.41
N ALA A 350 -21.44 -13.47 37.99
CA ALA A 350 -21.94 -14.61 38.71
C ALA A 350 -21.15 -14.89 39.99
N THR A 351 -19.87 -14.57 40.03
CA THR A 351 -18.99 -14.76 41.19
C THR A 351 -19.07 -13.61 42.18
N ASP A 352 -19.59 -12.43 41.83
CA ASP A 352 -19.55 -11.16 42.58
C ASP A 352 -20.62 -11.03 43.68
N LEU A 353 -21.00 -12.01 44.40
CA LEU A 353 -22.08 -11.92 45.43
C LEU A 353 -21.65 -11.99 46.90
N SER A 354 -20.34 -12.02 47.25
CA SER A 354 -19.85 -12.01 48.63
C SER A 354 -18.78 -10.94 48.91
N ARG A 355 -19.11 -9.94 49.68
CA ARG A 355 -18.52 -8.58 49.75
C ARG A 355 -17.05 -8.38 50.13
N TYR A 356 -16.33 -9.33 50.70
CA TYR A 356 -14.97 -9.07 51.25
C TYR A 356 -13.83 -9.86 50.59
N SER A 357 -14.07 -11.03 50.04
CA SER A 357 -13.02 -11.83 49.38
C SER A 357 -12.87 -11.50 47.87
N GLU A 358 -13.76 -10.70 47.35
CA GLU A 358 -13.88 -10.39 45.91
C GLU A 358 -13.18 -9.11 45.53
N GLU A 359 -13.18 -8.09 46.39
CA GLU A 359 -12.38 -6.88 46.20
C GLU A 359 -10.89 -7.23 46.09
N GLU A 360 -10.36 -8.09 46.93
CA GLU A 360 -8.99 -8.57 46.86
C GLU A 360 -8.71 -9.28 45.54
N ARG A 361 -9.62 -10.11 45.01
CA ARG A 361 -9.46 -10.80 43.74
C ARG A 361 -9.54 -9.86 42.53
N LEU A 362 -10.38 -8.83 42.57
CA LEU A 362 -10.46 -7.82 41.49
C LEU A 362 -9.19 -6.96 41.47
N ILE A 363 -8.66 -6.61 42.66
CA ILE A 363 -7.39 -5.92 42.80
C ILE A 363 -6.25 -6.80 42.27
N GLU A 364 -6.19 -8.07 42.66
CA GLU A 364 -5.19 -9.03 42.17
C GLU A 364 -5.24 -9.17 40.65
N ARG A 365 -6.44 -9.26 40.07
CA ARG A 365 -6.59 -9.31 38.60
C ARG A 365 -6.07 -8.05 37.89
N ARG A 366 -6.38 -6.85 38.44
CA ARG A 366 -5.84 -5.60 37.94
C ARG A 366 -4.32 -5.55 38.01
N ASP A 367 -3.76 -5.95 39.14
CA ASP A 367 -2.32 -5.91 39.38
C ASP A 367 -1.58 -6.93 38.49
N ASN A 368 -2.17 -8.09 38.24
CA ASN A 368 -1.68 -9.05 37.25
C ASN A 368 -1.71 -8.47 35.83
N LEU A 369 -2.80 -7.77 35.44
CA LEU A 369 -2.86 -7.07 34.14
C LEU A 369 -1.77 -6.01 33.99
N LEU A 370 -1.49 -5.23 35.04
CA LEU A 370 -0.42 -4.23 35.06
C LEU A 370 0.97 -4.89 34.94
N SER A 371 1.17 -6.02 35.60
CA SER A 371 2.42 -6.80 35.50
C SER A 371 2.63 -7.33 34.06
N ASP A 372 1.61 -8.00 33.50
CA ASP A 372 1.65 -8.55 32.13
C ASP A 372 1.87 -7.46 31.08
N LEU A 373 1.20 -6.32 31.26
CA LEU A 373 1.34 -5.16 30.40
C LEU A 373 2.76 -4.60 30.42
N SER A 374 3.36 -4.47 31.62
CA SER A 374 4.75 -4.00 31.79
C SER A 374 5.75 -4.97 31.14
N GLU A 375 5.59 -6.28 31.33
CA GLU A 375 6.46 -7.29 30.75
C GLU A 375 6.42 -7.26 29.20
N LEU A 376 5.22 -7.20 28.63
CA LEU A 376 5.06 -7.19 27.17
C LEU A 376 5.57 -5.89 26.56
N HIS A 377 5.40 -4.75 27.23
CA HIS A 377 5.99 -3.46 26.81
C HIS A 377 7.51 -3.50 26.79
N GLU A 378 8.15 -4.05 27.84
CA GLU A 378 9.62 -4.20 27.89
C GLU A 378 10.12 -5.08 26.74
N ARG A 379 9.46 -6.20 26.51
CA ARG A 379 9.78 -7.12 25.41
C ARG A 379 9.68 -6.42 24.04
N LEU A 380 8.62 -5.65 23.79
CA LEU A 380 8.45 -4.90 22.54
C LEU A 380 9.45 -3.76 22.41
N GLY A 381 9.80 -3.09 23.52
CA GLY A 381 10.77 -1.99 23.54
C GLY A 381 12.20 -2.41 23.15
N THR A 382 12.55 -3.67 23.38
CA THR A 382 13.86 -4.25 23.02
C THR A 382 13.86 -4.99 21.69
N PHE A 383 12.70 -5.22 21.09
CA PHE A 383 12.56 -5.98 19.85
C PHE A 383 12.97 -5.14 18.62
N THR A 384 13.74 -5.75 17.73
CA THR A 384 14.15 -5.10 16.47
C THR A 384 13.30 -5.60 15.31
N ILE A 385 12.55 -4.69 14.71
CA ILE A 385 11.71 -4.96 13.53
C ILE A 385 12.61 -5.15 12.31
N LYS A 386 12.49 -6.28 11.62
CA LYS A 386 13.27 -6.61 10.41
C LYS A 386 12.41 -6.92 9.21
N THR A 387 11.23 -7.48 9.44
CA THR A 387 10.31 -7.92 8.39
C THR A 387 8.99 -7.14 8.48
N ILE A 388 8.18 -7.19 7.42
CA ILE A 388 6.81 -6.63 7.46
C ILE A 388 5.94 -7.42 8.44
N THR A 389 6.16 -8.74 8.56
CA THR A 389 5.50 -9.57 9.57
C THR A 389 5.81 -9.08 10.98
N ASP A 390 7.09 -8.79 11.30
CA ASP A 390 7.47 -8.19 12.59
C ASP A 390 6.77 -6.86 12.83
N LEU A 391 6.77 -5.96 11.83
CA LEU A 391 6.14 -4.64 11.92
C LEU A 391 4.65 -4.79 12.26
N GLN A 392 3.94 -5.64 11.53
CA GLN A 392 2.51 -5.87 11.75
C GLN A 392 2.23 -6.55 13.09
N ALA A 393 3.06 -7.50 13.53
CA ALA A 393 2.94 -8.12 14.84
C ALA A 393 3.16 -7.11 15.98
N VAL A 394 4.20 -6.28 15.89
CA VAL A 394 4.48 -5.20 16.86
C VAL A 394 3.30 -4.25 16.94
N VAL A 395 2.80 -3.79 15.79
CA VAL A 395 1.69 -2.84 15.71
C VAL A 395 0.44 -3.39 16.37
N VAL A 396 0.00 -4.60 15.97
CA VAL A 396 -1.22 -5.20 16.50
C VAL A 396 -1.09 -5.50 18.01
N THR A 397 0.10 -5.89 18.46
CA THR A 397 0.34 -6.11 19.89
C THR A 397 0.27 -4.79 20.66
N LYS A 398 0.95 -3.74 20.20
CA LYS A 398 0.94 -2.41 20.83
C LYS A 398 -0.44 -1.76 20.84
N ASP A 399 -1.19 -1.88 19.74
CA ASP A 399 -2.57 -1.39 19.65
C ASP A 399 -3.45 -1.99 20.76
N ARG A 400 -3.37 -3.32 20.96
CA ARG A 400 -4.09 -4.00 22.05
C ARG A 400 -3.62 -3.56 23.43
N LEU A 401 -2.33 -3.33 23.64
CA LEU A 401 -1.81 -2.82 24.89
C LEU A 401 -2.32 -1.41 25.18
N LEU A 402 -2.41 -0.53 24.18
CA LEU A 402 -2.99 0.80 24.37
C LEU A 402 -4.46 0.75 24.79
N GLU A 403 -5.26 -0.17 24.22
CA GLU A 403 -6.64 -0.37 24.67
C GLU A 403 -6.70 -0.83 26.14
N VAL A 404 -5.84 -1.77 26.53
CA VAL A 404 -5.76 -2.22 27.94
C VAL A 404 -5.34 -1.09 28.86
N GLU A 405 -4.33 -0.30 28.48
CA GLU A 405 -3.89 0.89 29.25
C GLU A 405 -5.00 1.93 29.41
N ALA A 406 -5.72 2.24 28.33
CA ALA A 406 -6.82 3.20 28.36
C ALA A 406 -7.90 2.74 29.36
N ILE A 407 -8.28 1.46 29.32
CA ILE A 407 -9.29 0.91 30.24
C ILE A 407 -8.79 0.96 31.69
N ILE A 408 -7.52 0.57 31.94
CA ILE A 408 -6.95 0.61 33.29
C ILE A 408 -6.96 2.06 33.80
N ASN A 409 -6.58 3.04 32.99
CA ASN A 409 -6.53 4.43 33.40
C ASN A 409 -7.91 5.03 33.62
N ASP A 410 -8.86 4.78 32.73
CA ASP A 410 -10.18 5.42 32.75
C ASP A 410 -11.13 4.75 33.76
N SER A 411 -11.18 3.44 33.79
CA SER A 411 -12.18 2.70 34.56
C SER A 411 -11.62 2.14 35.87
N LEU A 412 -10.37 1.65 35.84
CA LEU A 412 -9.83 0.91 37.00
C LEU A 412 -9.07 1.79 37.98
N ASN A 413 -8.47 2.92 37.53
CA ASN A 413 -7.74 3.86 38.39
C ASN A 413 -8.55 5.08 38.80
N ASN A 414 -9.42 5.64 37.91
CA ASN A 414 -10.16 6.88 38.16
C ASN A 414 -11.46 6.72 38.93
N LYS A 415 -12.11 5.55 38.87
CA LYS A 415 -13.15 5.22 39.83
C LYS A 415 -12.41 4.91 41.15
N SER A 416 -12.11 6.00 41.90
CA SER A 416 -11.58 5.88 43.24
C SER A 416 -12.30 4.72 43.92
N PHE A 417 -11.53 3.76 44.44
CA PHE A 417 -11.99 2.70 45.34
C PHE A 417 -12.57 3.39 46.59
N ASN A 418 -13.66 4.15 46.44
CA ASN A 418 -14.46 4.62 47.56
C ASN A 418 -15.25 3.42 48.03
N LEU A 419 -14.90 2.91 49.19
CA LEU A 419 -15.52 1.80 49.89
C LEU A 419 -17.05 1.90 50.03
N ASP A 420 -17.66 3.04 49.67
CA ASP A 420 -19.10 3.30 49.74
C ASP A 420 -19.84 3.14 48.41
N SER A 421 -19.17 2.97 47.26
CA SER A 421 -19.80 2.72 45.96
C SER A 421 -19.89 1.24 45.67
N ASN A 422 -21.08 0.74 45.38
CA ASN A 422 -21.34 -0.65 45.01
C ASN A 422 -20.41 -1.09 43.86
N PHE A 423 -19.45 -2.00 44.16
CA PHE A 423 -18.55 -2.64 43.19
C PHE A 423 -19.27 -3.50 42.12
N SER A 424 -20.57 -3.59 42.13
CA SER A 424 -21.42 -4.32 41.19
C SER A 424 -21.78 -3.52 39.92
N ASP A 425 -21.01 -2.48 39.56
CA ASP A 425 -21.24 -1.76 38.32
C ASP A 425 -20.87 -2.64 37.12
N ASP A 426 -21.89 -3.02 36.36
CA ASP A 426 -21.74 -3.85 35.13
C ASP A 426 -20.70 -3.26 34.17
N ALA A 427 -20.51 -1.96 34.13
CA ALA A 427 -19.52 -1.30 33.30
C ALA A 427 -18.10 -1.65 33.75
N PHE A 428 -17.80 -1.58 35.04
CA PHE A 428 -16.49 -1.95 35.58
C PHE A 428 -16.16 -3.43 35.31
N LEU A 429 -17.10 -4.35 35.54
CA LEU A 429 -16.89 -5.78 35.27
C LEU A 429 -16.70 -6.05 33.78
N ARG A 430 -17.39 -5.33 32.90
CA ARG A 430 -17.17 -5.42 31.45
C ARG A 430 -15.79 -4.93 31.04
N ASP A 431 -15.37 -3.80 31.58
CA ASP A 431 -14.06 -3.21 31.30
C ASP A 431 -12.93 -4.15 31.76
N LEU A 432 -13.03 -4.70 32.98
CA LEU A 432 -12.05 -5.66 33.51
C LEU A 432 -12.01 -6.96 32.69
N SER A 433 -13.16 -7.46 32.29
CA SER A 433 -13.32 -8.62 31.43
C SER A 433 -12.64 -8.39 30.07
N TYR A 434 -13.01 -7.29 29.41
CA TYR A 434 -12.45 -6.93 28.11
C TYR A 434 -10.93 -6.73 28.18
N ALA A 435 -10.43 -5.98 29.18
CA ALA A 435 -9.00 -5.76 29.36
C ALA A 435 -8.25 -7.08 29.54
N SER A 436 -8.81 -8.04 30.31
CA SER A 436 -8.19 -9.36 30.52
C SER A 436 -8.10 -10.17 29.23
N GLU A 437 -9.20 -10.24 28.47
CA GLU A 437 -9.22 -10.98 27.19
C GLU A 437 -8.36 -10.26 26.13
N ARG A 438 -8.33 -8.91 26.15
CA ARG A 438 -7.51 -8.12 25.23
C ARG A 438 -6.02 -8.29 25.50
N MET A 439 -5.62 -8.38 26.78
CA MET A 439 -4.25 -8.68 27.17
C MET A 439 -3.81 -10.06 26.69
N LEU A 440 -4.63 -11.08 26.89
CA LEU A 440 -4.37 -12.41 26.34
C LEU A 440 -4.20 -12.36 24.81
N SER A 441 -5.10 -11.66 24.13
CA SER A 441 -4.99 -11.48 22.68
C SER A 441 -3.69 -10.80 22.27
N ALA A 442 -3.20 -9.80 23.01
CA ALA A 442 -1.92 -9.14 22.76
C ALA A 442 -0.74 -10.13 22.90
N GLN A 443 -0.73 -10.94 23.97
CA GLN A 443 0.29 -11.96 24.21
C GLN A 443 0.33 -13.01 23.07
N LEU A 444 -0.84 -13.42 22.57
CA LEU A 444 -0.95 -14.38 21.48
C LEU A 444 -0.43 -13.81 20.16
N TRP A 445 -0.75 -12.56 19.82
CA TRP A 445 -0.23 -11.91 18.63
C TRP A 445 1.27 -11.67 18.66
N ALA A 446 1.86 -11.50 19.85
CA ALA A 446 3.30 -11.42 20.01
C ALA A 446 4.06 -12.70 19.59
N ARG A 447 3.37 -13.82 19.33
CA ARG A 447 3.96 -15.07 18.78
C ARG A 447 4.39 -14.94 17.32
N PHE A 448 3.89 -13.93 16.59
CA PHE A 448 4.34 -13.64 15.24
C PHE A 448 5.70 -12.92 15.18
N LEU A 449 6.22 -12.43 16.32
CA LEU A 449 7.52 -11.74 16.37
C LEU A 449 8.68 -12.70 16.06
N GLY A 450 9.58 -12.25 15.20
CA GLY A 450 10.78 -12.99 14.82
C GLY A 450 10.55 -14.10 13.79
N GLN A 451 9.42 -14.11 13.11
CA GLN A 451 9.18 -15.02 11.99
C GLN A 451 10.11 -14.71 10.83
N GLU A 452 10.57 -15.76 10.13
CA GLU A 452 11.41 -15.60 8.95
C GLU A 452 10.66 -14.90 7.81
N GLY A 453 11.36 -14.05 7.07
CA GLY A 453 10.80 -13.31 5.95
C GLY A 453 11.82 -12.40 5.29
N LYS A 454 11.38 -11.71 4.24
CA LYS A 454 12.20 -10.71 3.55
C LYS A 454 12.52 -9.54 4.48
N GLU A 455 13.81 -9.24 4.65
CA GLU A 455 14.25 -8.13 5.49
C GLU A 455 14.19 -6.79 4.75
N PHE A 456 13.74 -5.76 5.49
CA PHE A 456 13.67 -4.37 5.06
C PHE A 456 14.49 -3.48 5.99
N SER A 457 14.83 -2.29 5.52
CA SER A 457 15.34 -1.21 6.37
C SER A 457 14.15 -0.58 7.09
N ILE A 458 13.93 -0.97 8.35
CA ILE A 458 12.82 -0.48 9.18
C ILE A 458 13.43 0.13 10.45
N GLY A 459 14.06 1.28 10.28
CA GLY A 459 14.58 2.07 11.38
C GLY A 459 13.58 3.14 11.85
N LYS A 460 13.92 3.83 12.93
CA LYS A 460 13.07 4.88 13.51
C LYS A 460 12.76 6.00 12.52
N GLU A 461 13.74 6.41 11.70
CA GLU A 461 13.53 7.46 10.69
C GLU A 461 12.71 6.95 9.49
N ASP A 462 12.87 5.68 9.10
CA ASP A 462 12.08 5.07 8.03
C ASP A 462 10.61 4.99 8.45
N LEU A 463 10.32 4.53 9.68
CA LEU A 463 8.98 4.50 10.27
C LEU A 463 8.38 5.90 10.40
N ARG A 464 9.17 6.89 10.81
CA ARG A 464 8.74 8.29 10.89
C ARG A 464 8.33 8.82 9.52
N GLY A 465 9.12 8.54 8.49
CA GLY A 465 8.81 8.93 7.11
C GLY A 465 7.55 8.26 6.59
N ALA A 466 7.39 6.94 6.83
CA ALA A 466 6.22 6.17 6.45
C ALA A 466 4.94 6.68 7.12
N CYS A 467 5.00 6.95 8.44
CA CYS A 467 3.90 7.53 9.21
C CYS A 467 3.46 8.89 8.64
N LEU A 468 4.38 9.83 8.41
CA LEU A 468 4.05 11.14 7.85
C LEU A 468 3.43 11.03 6.46
N SER A 469 3.96 10.14 5.62
CA SER A 469 3.38 9.90 4.29
C SER A 469 1.94 9.39 4.39
N LYS A 470 1.68 8.45 5.31
CA LYS A 470 0.35 7.87 5.48
C LYS A 470 -0.65 8.86 6.10
N ILE A 471 -0.23 9.69 7.07
CA ILE A 471 -1.07 10.81 7.59
C ILE A 471 -1.45 11.74 6.44
N SER A 472 -0.48 12.15 5.61
CA SER A 472 -0.74 13.04 4.48
C SER A 472 -1.73 12.45 3.47
N GLU A 473 -1.63 11.14 3.20
CA GLU A 473 -2.60 10.43 2.34
C GLU A 473 -4.01 10.39 2.94
N ALA A 474 -4.13 10.14 4.25
CA ALA A 474 -5.41 10.12 4.95
C ALA A 474 -6.06 11.51 4.98
N GLU A 475 -5.28 12.56 5.28
CA GLU A 475 -5.72 13.95 5.28
C GLU A 475 -6.16 14.43 3.91
N GLU A 476 -5.43 14.08 2.85
CA GLU A 476 -5.78 14.39 1.47
C GLU A 476 -7.15 13.79 1.12
N GLN A 477 -7.36 12.52 1.48
CA GLN A 477 -8.59 11.82 1.17
C GLN A 477 -9.78 12.38 1.98
N GLU A 478 -9.57 12.73 3.25
CA GLU A 478 -10.58 13.37 4.10
C GLU A 478 -10.95 14.77 3.60
N GLN A 479 -9.96 15.60 3.28
CA GLN A 479 -10.20 16.93 2.72
C GLN A 479 -11.00 16.85 1.41
N TYR A 480 -10.67 15.87 0.58
CA TYR A 480 -11.41 15.65 -0.67
C TYR A 480 -12.85 15.21 -0.43
N LEU A 481 -13.08 14.30 0.54
CA LEU A 481 -14.42 13.90 0.95
C LEU A 481 -15.23 15.08 1.49
N SER A 482 -14.63 15.89 2.36
CA SER A 482 -15.24 17.10 2.92
C SER A 482 -15.58 18.13 1.85
N TYR A 483 -14.73 18.28 0.84
CA TYR A 483 -14.96 19.18 -0.29
C TYR A 483 -16.16 18.73 -1.15
N ILE A 484 -16.24 17.42 -1.47
CA ILE A 484 -17.33 16.89 -2.32
C ILE A 484 -18.69 16.98 -1.59
N TYR A 485 -18.71 16.78 -0.27
CA TYR A 485 -19.97 16.63 0.51
C TYR A 485 -20.27 17.77 1.49
N ASP A 486 -19.58 18.92 1.33
CA ASP A 486 -19.83 20.15 2.10
C ASP A 486 -19.95 19.90 3.63
N ASN A 487 -19.04 19.09 4.18
CA ASN A 487 -19.00 18.71 5.61
C ASN A 487 -20.28 18.04 6.16
N LYS A 488 -21.13 17.48 5.30
CA LYS A 488 -22.34 16.75 5.73
C LYS A 488 -22.07 15.33 6.20
N ILE A 489 -20.87 14.82 5.92
CA ILE A 489 -20.42 13.49 6.35
C ILE A 489 -19.56 13.62 7.60
N PRO A 490 -19.65 12.67 8.56
CA PRO A 490 -18.79 12.69 9.74
C PRO A 490 -17.30 12.74 9.33
N SER A 491 -16.59 13.70 9.89
CA SER A 491 -15.16 13.85 9.66
C SER A 491 -14.38 12.73 10.36
N MET A 492 -13.34 12.21 9.72
CA MET A 492 -12.37 11.27 10.31
C MET A 492 -11.23 11.99 11.05
N THR A 493 -11.45 13.26 11.42
CA THR A 493 -10.45 14.11 12.10
C THR A 493 -9.98 13.49 13.41
N GLU A 494 -10.84 12.76 14.12
CA GLU A 494 -10.52 12.11 15.38
C GLU A 494 -9.51 10.99 15.19
N GLU A 495 -9.71 10.11 14.21
CA GLU A 495 -8.82 9.00 13.88
C GLU A 495 -7.46 9.50 13.36
N ILE A 496 -7.47 10.53 12.52
CA ILE A 496 -6.22 11.17 12.05
C ILE A 496 -5.50 11.86 13.21
N SER A 497 -6.26 12.44 14.16
CA SER A 497 -5.68 13.04 15.36
C SER A 497 -5.00 12.01 16.25
N LEU A 498 -5.55 10.79 16.36
CA LEU A 498 -4.92 9.69 17.06
C LEU A 498 -3.58 9.31 16.41
N ALA A 499 -3.54 9.20 15.08
CA ALA A 499 -2.29 8.95 14.36
C ALA A 499 -1.25 10.04 14.64
N ARG A 500 -1.65 11.32 14.63
CA ARG A 500 -0.77 12.45 14.98
C ARG A 500 -0.29 12.39 16.43
N GLU A 501 -1.14 12.00 17.35
CA GLU A 501 -0.77 11.81 18.76
C GLU A 501 0.32 10.75 18.89
N GLN A 502 0.19 9.60 18.23
CA GLN A 502 1.21 8.56 18.22
C GLN A 502 2.52 9.07 17.58
N TYR A 503 2.43 9.88 16.53
CA TYR A 503 3.62 10.53 15.94
C TYR A 503 4.38 11.39 16.95
N PHE A 504 3.67 12.25 17.70
CA PHE A 504 4.31 13.14 18.70
C PHE A 504 4.85 12.37 19.90
N LYS A 505 4.25 11.22 20.24
CA LYS A 505 4.77 10.29 21.25
C LYS A 505 6.00 9.50 20.76
N GLY A 506 6.31 9.53 19.46
CA GLY A 506 7.42 8.80 18.86
C GLY A 506 7.11 7.33 18.57
N ASN A 507 5.83 6.92 18.64
CA ASN A 507 5.32 5.60 18.30
C ASN A 507 4.98 5.55 16.81
N TYR A 508 5.99 5.61 15.96
CA TYR A 508 5.79 5.78 14.51
C TYR A 508 5.13 4.58 13.82
N GLU A 509 5.34 3.36 14.34
CA GLU A 509 4.68 2.16 13.86
C GLU A 509 3.17 2.18 14.12
N LEU A 510 2.75 2.61 15.31
CA LEU A 510 1.33 2.82 15.63
C LEU A 510 0.74 3.97 14.80
N CYS A 511 1.47 5.06 14.66
CA CYS A 511 1.06 6.16 13.82
C CYS A 511 0.77 5.70 12.37
N LEU A 512 1.66 4.89 11.78
CA LEU A 512 1.47 4.34 10.44
C LEU A 512 0.20 3.49 10.36
N HIS A 513 -0.08 2.71 11.40
CA HIS A 513 -1.26 1.87 11.50
C HIS A 513 -2.55 2.71 11.58
N GLU A 514 -2.63 3.62 12.56
CA GLU A 514 -3.80 4.46 12.78
C GLU A 514 -4.13 5.30 11.55
N ALA A 515 -3.11 5.89 10.91
CA ALA A 515 -3.29 6.63 9.68
C ALA A 515 -3.79 5.73 8.52
N SER A 516 -3.36 4.45 8.47
CA SER A 516 -3.85 3.48 7.49
C SER A 516 -5.32 3.11 7.74
N LEU A 517 -5.72 2.94 9.00
CA LEU A 517 -7.12 2.68 9.36
C LEU A 517 -8.02 3.89 9.06
N ALA A 518 -7.57 5.10 9.41
CA ALA A 518 -8.29 6.34 9.11
C ALA A 518 -8.52 6.50 7.60
N LYS A 519 -7.48 6.30 6.80
CA LYS A 519 -7.56 6.34 5.35
C LYS A 519 -8.54 5.30 4.79
N ALA A 520 -8.49 4.07 5.29
CA ALA A 520 -9.37 3.00 4.86
C ALA A 520 -10.85 3.30 5.17
N ARG A 521 -11.16 3.85 6.35
CA ARG A 521 -12.52 4.28 6.71
C ARG A 521 -13.04 5.36 5.77
N THR A 522 -12.24 6.37 5.46
CA THR A 522 -12.59 7.38 4.45
C THR A 522 -12.80 6.73 3.08
N GLY A 523 -11.96 5.76 2.69
CA GLY A 523 -12.04 5.01 1.44
C GLY A 523 -13.35 4.22 1.30
N VAL A 524 -13.83 3.58 2.37
CA VAL A 524 -15.13 2.89 2.37
C VAL A 524 -16.26 3.88 2.13
N ILE A 525 -16.29 4.99 2.87
CA ILE A 525 -17.31 6.02 2.70
C ILE A 525 -17.31 6.51 1.25
N MET A 526 -16.17 6.94 0.74
CA MET A 526 -16.04 7.45 -0.62
C MET A 526 -16.50 6.44 -1.68
N SER A 527 -16.12 5.17 -1.55
CA SER A 527 -16.48 4.13 -2.53
C SER A 527 -17.92 3.63 -2.43
N SER A 528 -18.60 3.89 -1.31
CA SER A 528 -19.98 3.46 -1.07
C SER A 528 -21.03 4.53 -1.43
N ILE A 529 -20.61 5.80 -1.54
CA ILE A 529 -21.51 6.90 -1.86
C ILE A 529 -22.02 6.77 -3.30
N GLY A 530 -23.32 6.96 -3.47
CA GLY A 530 -23.99 6.88 -4.78
C GLY A 530 -24.30 5.45 -5.23
N LEU A 531 -23.89 4.42 -4.48
CA LEU A 531 -24.25 3.04 -4.76
C LEU A 531 -25.59 2.68 -4.14
N GLU A 532 -26.40 1.92 -4.89
CA GLU A 532 -27.55 1.23 -4.36
C GLU A 532 -27.14 0.03 -3.51
N PHE A 533 -27.96 -0.39 -2.55
CA PHE A 533 -27.66 -1.52 -1.66
C PHE A 533 -27.29 -2.81 -2.42
N ALA A 534 -27.94 -3.06 -3.55
CA ALA A 534 -27.67 -4.21 -4.41
C ALA A 534 -26.23 -4.23 -5.01
N GLN A 535 -25.59 -3.06 -5.10
CA GLN A 535 -24.23 -2.92 -5.66
C GLN A 535 -23.12 -3.12 -4.62
N TYR A 536 -23.45 -3.15 -3.32
CA TYR A 536 -22.45 -3.32 -2.25
C TYR A 536 -21.74 -4.67 -2.32
N ASN A 537 -22.44 -5.74 -2.71
CA ASN A 537 -21.82 -7.05 -2.90
C ASN A 537 -20.82 -7.05 -4.06
N ASP A 538 -21.17 -6.42 -5.19
CA ASP A 538 -20.23 -6.30 -6.32
C ASP A 538 -19.01 -5.45 -5.95
N LEU A 539 -19.21 -4.36 -5.23
CA LEU A 539 -18.09 -3.55 -4.70
C LEU A 539 -17.20 -4.38 -3.76
N LEU A 540 -17.79 -5.15 -2.85
CA LEU A 540 -17.05 -6.02 -1.94
C LEU A 540 -16.20 -7.04 -2.70
N HIS A 541 -16.78 -7.73 -3.68
CA HIS A 541 -16.05 -8.71 -4.49
C HIS A 541 -14.90 -8.07 -5.26
N ARG A 542 -15.07 -6.87 -5.81
CA ARG A 542 -14.00 -6.12 -6.49
C ARG A 542 -12.87 -5.75 -5.52
N LYS A 543 -13.19 -5.32 -4.30
CA LYS A 543 -12.19 -5.00 -3.27
C LYS A 543 -11.46 -6.26 -2.81
N LEU A 544 -12.17 -7.36 -2.58
CA LEU A 544 -11.57 -8.65 -2.21
C LEU A 544 -10.67 -9.19 -3.33
N ASP A 545 -11.09 -9.12 -4.60
CA ASP A 545 -10.25 -9.52 -5.73
C ASP A 545 -8.96 -8.68 -5.80
N ALA A 546 -9.06 -7.35 -5.61
CA ALA A 546 -7.90 -6.47 -5.57
C ALA A 546 -6.97 -6.79 -4.38
N ALA A 547 -7.52 -6.98 -3.18
CA ALA A 547 -6.75 -7.35 -1.99
C ALA A 547 -6.05 -8.71 -2.16
N GLY A 548 -6.76 -9.71 -2.70
CA GLY A 548 -6.20 -11.02 -2.99
C GLY A 548 -5.02 -10.95 -3.96
N LYS A 549 -5.14 -10.16 -5.04
CA LYS A 549 -4.04 -9.93 -5.99
C LYS A 549 -2.81 -9.28 -5.34
N ILE A 550 -3.03 -8.32 -4.42
CA ILE A 550 -1.92 -7.69 -3.69
C ILE A 550 -1.25 -8.71 -2.77
N ILE A 551 -2.02 -9.46 -1.97
CA ILE A 551 -1.48 -10.47 -1.07
C ILE A 551 -0.66 -11.51 -1.85
N MET A 552 -1.17 -12.04 -2.97
CA MET A 552 -0.45 -12.97 -3.83
C MET A 552 0.85 -12.37 -4.40
N ARG A 553 0.81 -11.09 -4.80
CA ARG A 553 2.01 -10.37 -5.28
C ARG A 553 3.05 -10.27 -4.17
N GLN A 554 2.65 -9.91 -2.96
CA GLN A 554 3.54 -9.83 -1.81
C GLN A 554 4.14 -11.18 -1.46
N GLN A 555 3.37 -12.26 -1.51
CA GLN A 555 3.88 -13.62 -1.30
C GLN A 555 4.97 -14.00 -2.32
N LYS A 556 4.76 -13.70 -3.61
CA LYS A 556 5.77 -13.92 -4.66
C LYS A 556 7.07 -13.15 -4.38
N ARG A 557 6.98 -12.02 -3.67
CA ARG A 557 8.13 -11.21 -3.23
C ARG A 557 8.78 -11.70 -1.93
N GLY A 558 8.25 -12.75 -1.31
CA GLY A 558 8.70 -13.28 -0.01
C GLY A 558 8.23 -12.46 1.19
N VAL A 559 7.12 -11.74 1.04
CA VAL A 559 6.44 -10.98 2.11
C VAL A 559 5.06 -11.57 2.35
N PHE A 560 4.73 -11.94 3.58
CA PHE A 560 3.38 -12.30 3.94
C PHE A 560 2.77 -11.23 4.86
N PRO A 561 1.78 -10.45 4.37
CA PRO A 561 1.16 -9.37 5.15
C PRO A 561 0.12 -9.96 6.11
N ILE A 562 0.56 -10.37 7.32
CA ILE A 562 -0.29 -11.13 8.26
C ILE A 562 -1.59 -10.42 8.64
N VAL A 563 -1.55 -9.09 8.84
CA VAL A 563 -2.75 -8.30 9.18
C VAL A 563 -3.62 -8.08 7.95
N GLY A 564 -3.00 -7.77 6.81
CA GLY A 564 -3.74 -7.61 5.55
C GLY A 564 -4.50 -8.88 5.18
N TYR A 565 -3.86 -10.06 5.30
CA TYR A 565 -4.50 -11.34 5.06
C TYR A 565 -5.58 -11.66 6.11
N SER A 566 -5.32 -11.39 7.38
CA SER A 566 -6.31 -11.58 8.46
C SER A 566 -7.59 -10.80 8.19
N TYR A 567 -7.48 -9.56 7.76
CA TYR A 567 -8.65 -8.74 7.43
C TYR A 567 -9.33 -9.14 6.11
N TYR A 568 -8.56 -9.65 5.13
CA TYR A 568 -9.12 -10.29 3.94
C TYR A 568 -10.02 -11.46 4.30
N GLU A 569 -9.52 -12.38 5.12
CA GLU A 569 -10.24 -13.56 5.60
C GLU A 569 -11.49 -13.16 6.39
N TYR A 570 -11.37 -12.17 7.28
CA TYR A 570 -12.49 -11.71 8.09
C TYR A 570 -13.57 -11.00 7.28
N SER A 571 -13.17 -10.21 6.29
CA SER A 571 -14.09 -9.58 5.33
C SER A 571 -14.96 -10.63 4.63
N GLN A 572 -14.36 -11.73 4.17
CA GLN A 572 -15.10 -12.84 3.57
C GLN A 572 -16.07 -13.54 4.56
N ALA A 573 -15.68 -13.66 5.83
CA ALA A 573 -16.54 -14.24 6.85
C ALA A 573 -17.75 -13.38 7.20
N LEU A 574 -17.65 -12.06 6.96
CA LEU A 574 -18.70 -11.07 7.25
C LEU A 574 -19.67 -10.84 6.08
N GLU A 575 -19.36 -11.31 4.87
CA GLU A 575 -20.09 -11.00 3.63
C GLU A 575 -21.60 -11.19 3.74
N GLU A 576 -22.05 -12.33 4.25
CA GLU A 576 -23.48 -12.66 4.40
C GLU A 576 -24.15 -12.06 5.65
N ARG A 577 -23.38 -11.44 6.56
CA ARG A 577 -23.83 -11.01 7.88
C ARG A 577 -23.91 -9.51 8.05
N ASP A 578 -22.84 -8.84 7.66
CA ASP A 578 -22.67 -7.40 7.78
C ASP A 578 -21.82 -6.89 6.62
N ILE A 579 -22.51 -6.55 5.51
CA ILE A 579 -21.86 -6.07 4.30
C ILE A 579 -21.08 -4.76 4.52
N ALA A 580 -21.54 -3.89 5.42
CA ALA A 580 -20.84 -2.64 5.70
C ALA A 580 -19.51 -2.90 6.44
N LEU A 581 -19.53 -3.80 7.40
CA LEU A 581 -18.33 -4.22 8.12
C LEU A 581 -17.39 -5.04 7.20
N ALA A 582 -17.94 -5.88 6.33
CA ALA A 582 -17.17 -6.60 5.32
C ALA A 582 -16.41 -5.63 4.37
N LEU A 583 -17.07 -4.59 3.89
CA LEU A 583 -16.46 -3.52 3.08
C LEU A 583 -15.34 -2.80 3.84
N LEU A 584 -15.54 -2.52 5.12
CA LEU A 584 -14.51 -1.89 5.96
C LEU A 584 -13.26 -2.78 6.09
N TYR A 585 -13.44 -4.05 6.41
CA TYR A 585 -12.31 -4.98 6.52
C TYR A 585 -11.63 -5.26 5.18
N SER A 586 -12.37 -5.24 4.06
CA SER A 586 -11.76 -5.32 2.74
C SER A 586 -10.84 -4.13 2.44
N GLU A 587 -11.22 -2.93 2.88
CA GLU A 587 -10.38 -1.72 2.73
C GLU A 587 -9.17 -1.75 3.68
N TYR A 588 -9.34 -2.20 4.92
CA TYR A 588 -8.21 -2.47 5.83
C TYR A 588 -7.23 -3.47 5.23
N SER A 589 -7.74 -4.54 4.60
CA SER A 589 -6.88 -5.49 3.90
C SER A 589 -6.09 -4.83 2.77
N LEU A 590 -6.72 -4.01 1.93
CA LEU A 590 -6.06 -3.28 0.84
C LEU A 590 -4.93 -2.38 1.36
N GLU A 591 -5.19 -1.58 2.40
CA GLU A 591 -4.22 -0.63 2.95
C GLU A 591 -3.06 -1.33 3.67
N LEU A 592 -3.33 -2.41 4.42
CA LEU A 592 -2.33 -3.07 5.26
C LEU A 592 -1.58 -4.21 4.55
N SER A 593 -2.05 -4.66 3.39
CA SER A 593 -1.30 -5.66 2.60
C SER A 593 -0.10 -5.08 1.85
N ASN A 594 0.03 -3.76 1.75
CA ASN A 594 1.01 -3.08 0.90
C ASN A 594 1.91 -2.09 1.65
N VAL A 595 2.06 -2.26 2.96
CA VAL A 595 2.88 -1.36 3.80
C VAL A 595 4.37 -1.40 3.47
N ASP A 596 4.85 -2.46 2.84
CA ASP A 596 6.24 -2.60 2.41
C ASP A 596 6.68 -1.53 1.40
N MET A 597 5.74 -0.89 0.70
CA MET A 597 6.02 0.20 -0.25
C MET A 597 6.70 1.43 0.36
N TYR A 598 6.68 1.57 1.69
CA TYR A 598 7.30 2.66 2.42
C TYR A 598 8.74 2.35 2.87
N PHE A 599 9.24 1.11 2.65
CA PHE A 599 10.51 0.65 3.18
C PHE A 599 11.41 0.08 2.09
N ASP A 600 12.69 0.45 2.14
CA ASP A 600 13.69 -0.12 1.24
C ASP A 600 14.03 -1.55 1.64
N VAL A 601 14.18 -2.43 0.64
CA VAL A 601 14.68 -3.79 0.88
C VAL A 601 16.11 -3.72 1.37
N LYS A 602 16.40 -4.36 2.49
CA LYS A 602 17.75 -4.42 3.04
C LYS A 602 18.66 -5.17 2.06
N LYS A 603 19.54 -4.46 1.39
CA LYS A 603 20.55 -5.05 0.50
C LYS A 603 21.43 -5.94 1.37
N ARG A 604 21.43 -7.26 1.12
CA ARG A 604 22.43 -8.15 1.72
C ARG A 604 23.80 -7.58 1.34
N SER A 605 24.52 -7.03 2.32
CA SER A 605 25.93 -6.72 2.16
C SER A 605 26.62 -8.03 1.84
N LEU A 606 26.87 -8.27 0.56
CA LEU A 606 27.84 -9.27 0.15
C LEU A 606 29.16 -8.79 0.72
N SER A 607 29.51 -9.27 1.92
CA SER A 607 30.79 -9.02 2.59
C SER A 607 31.97 -9.67 1.85
N ASN A 608 31.91 -9.76 0.52
CA ASN A 608 32.98 -10.18 -0.38
C ASN A 608 32.91 -9.46 -1.73
N GLY A 609 32.37 -8.24 -1.77
CA GLY A 609 32.43 -7.36 -2.94
C GLY A 609 33.58 -6.38 -2.78
N LYS A 610 34.66 -6.58 -3.52
CA LYS A 610 35.75 -5.61 -3.67
C LYS A 610 35.14 -4.21 -3.81
N SER A 611 35.50 -3.29 -2.91
CA SER A 611 35.07 -1.89 -2.93
C SER A 611 35.02 -1.37 -4.37
N PRO A 612 34.01 -0.59 -4.80
CA PRO A 612 33.97 0.00 -6.15
C PRO A 612 35.26 0.73 -6.49
N ILE A 613 35.98 1.23 -5.49
CA ILE A 613 37.34 1.79 -5.61
C ILE A 613 38.34 0.71 -6.06
N VAL A 614 38.25 -0.51 -5.55
CA VAL A 614 39.13 -1.63 -5.96
C VAL A 614 38.82 -2.07 -7.40
N LEU A 615 37.57 -2.10 -7.80
CA LEU A 615 37.18 -2.37 -9.20
C LEU A 615 37.61 -1.24 -10.13
N PHE A 616 37.49 0.00 -9.71
CA PHE A 616 37.99 1.17 -10.45
C PHE A 616 39.49 1.15 -10.57
N LEU A 617 40.25 0.90 -9.49
CA LEU A 617 41.71 0.78 -9.50
C LEU A 617 42.16 -0.42 -10.33
N ALA A 618 41.46 -1.54 -10.29
CA ALA A 618 41.75 -2.71 -11.14
C ALA A 618 41.50 -2.38 -12.62
N GLY A 619 40.44 -1.64 -12.95
CA GLY A 619 40.15 -1.17 -14.31
C GLY A 619 41.23 -0.20 -14.82
N VAL A 620 41.66 0.76 -14.00
CA VAL A 620 42.76 1.69 -14.32
C VAL A 620 44.10 0.92 -14.50
N ALA A 621 44.41 -0.02 -13.61
CA ALA A 621 45.62 -0.84 -13.72
C ALA A 621 45.62 -1.72 -14.99
N ALA A 622 44.48 -2.32 -15.35
CA ALA A 622 44.33 -3.07 -16.58
C ALA A 622 44.49 -2.17 -17.82
N GLY A 623 43.90 -0.97 -17.80
CA GLY A 623 44.05 0.04 -18.86
C GLY A 623 45.50 0.48 -19.05
N ILE A 624 46.23 0.77 -17.97
CA ILE A 624 47.66 1.11 -17.99
C ILE A 624 48.46 -0.07 -18.54
N SER A 625 48.19 -1.31 -18.12
CA SER A 625 48.90 -2.52 -18.58
C SER A 625 48.69 -2.74 -20.08
N ILE A 626 47.49 -2.54 -20.60
CA ILE A 626 47.19 -2.62 -22.04
C ILE A 626 47.93 -1.52 -22.81
N CYS A 627 47.95 -0.28 -22.32
CA CYS A 627 48.69 0.82 -22.94
C CYS A 627 50.17 0.56 -22.96
N LEU A 628 50.77 0.06 -21.86
CA LEU A 628 52.19 -0.34 -21.79
C LEU A 628 52.53 -1.49 -22.74
N PHE A 629 51.66 -2.51 -22.81
CA PHE A 629 51.83 -3.63 -23.75
C PHE A 629 51.78 -3.15 -25.21
N VAL A 630 50.87 -2.25 -25.55
CA VAL A 630 50.80 -1.66 -26.90
C VAL A 630 52.02 -0.80 -27.19
N MET A 631 52.52 0.01 -26.26
CA MET A 631 53.74 0.79 -26.41
C MET A 631 54.98 -0.10 -26.59
N LEU A 632 55.11 -1.18 -25.79
CA LEU A 632 56.22 -2.14 -25.92
C LEU A 632 56.14 -2.90 -27.26
N ALA A 633 54.97 -3.31 -27.70
CA ALA A 633 54.76 -3.95 -28.98
C ALA A 633 55.05 -3.02 -30.18
N LEU A 634 54.80 -1.72 -30.04
CA LEU A 634 55.19 -0.72 -31.03
C LEU A 634 56.72 -0.48 -31.03
N LYS A 635 57.34 -0.43 -29.83
CA LYS A 635 58.78 -0.22 -29.69
C LYS A 635 59.62 -1.45 -30.16
N SER A 636 59.12 -2.66 -29.99
CA SER A 636 59.77 -3.88 -30.48
C SER A 636 59.75 -4.04 -32.03
N ARG A 637 59.00 -3.20 -32.74
CA ARG A 637 58.94 -3.15 -34.20
C ARG A 637 59.89 -2.14 -34.83
N GLU A 638 60.61 -1.33 -34.04
CA GLU A 638 61.73 -0.51 -34.51
C GLU A 638 63.02 -1.32 -34.47
N ALA A 639 63.21 -2.17 -35.47
CA ALA A 639 64.49 -2.80 -35.69
C ALA A 639 65.53 -1.77 -36.17
N PRO A 640 66.77 -1.78 -35.61
CA PRO A 640 67.75 -0.78 -35.99
C PRO A 640 68.18 -0.98 -37.47
N VAL A 641 68.00 0.09 -38.26
CA VAL A 641 68.52 0.16 -39.62
C VAL A 641 70.02 0.21 -39.52
N ARG A 642 70.73 -0.83 -39.97
CA ARG A 642 72.20 -0.83 -40.17
C ARG A 642 72.56 0.10 -41.33
N PRO A 643 73.57 1.00 -41.19
CA PRO A 643 74.04 1.81 -42.30
C PRO A 643 74.81 0.91 -43.31
N SER A 644 74.38 0.91 -44.55
CA SER A 644 75.13 0.29 -45.64
C SER A 644 76.28 1.20 -46.07
N GLU A 645 77.50 0.88 -45.76
CA GLU A 645 78.70 1.46 -46.42
C GLU A 645 78.68 1.11 -47.91
N ARG A 646 78.74 2.12 -48.78
CA ARG A 646 79.08 2.00 -50.16
C ARG A 646 80.41 2.74 -50.41
N PRO A 647 81.36 2.18 -51.14
CA PRO A 647 82.63 2.82 -51.37
C PRO A 647 82.56 3.87 -52.49
N PHE A 648 83.28 4.96 -52.21
CA PHE A 648 83.50 6.04 -53.12
C PHE A 648 84.26 5.52 -54.37
N LYS A 649 83.77 5.68 -55.60
CA LYS A 649 84.56 5.64 -56.82
C LYS A 649 84.49 6.99 -57.48
N THR A 650 85.60 7.70 -57.40
CA THR A 650 86.04 8.86 -58.18
C THR A 650 85.99 8.57 -59.67
N PHE A 651 85.36 9.46 -60.43
CA PHE A 651 85.63 9.63 -61.85
C PHE A 651 85.62 11.13 -62.25
N ILE A 652 86.86 11.51 -62.63
CA ILE A 652 87.26 12.77 -63.26
C ILE A 652 86.95 12.69 -64.77
N ARG A 653 86.42 13.71 -65.41
CA ARG A 653 86.83 14.37 -66.67
C ARG A 653 85.67 15.04 -67.41
N ARG A 654 85.83 16.19 -67.64
CA ARG A 654 86.36 17.09 -68.69
C ARG A 654 85.21 17.73 -69.51
N LYS A 655 85.17 18.99 -69.40
CA LYS A 655 85.44 20.08 -70.42
C LYS A 655 84.59 20.13 -71.74
N ARG A 656 84.14 21.33 -71.91
CA ARG A 656 83.93 22.16 -73.17
C ARG A 656 82.42 22.26 -73.55
N ARG A 657 81.89 23.34 -73.79
CA ARG A 657 82.15 24.77 -74.16
C ARG A 657 81.10 25.64 -73.56
#